data_74406d66213bb5747b6896fe5eced50b
#
_entry.id   74406d66213bb5747b6896fe5eced50b
#
_cell.length_a   1.000
_cell.length_b   1.000
_cell.length_c   1.000
_cell.angle_alpha   90.00
_cell.angle_beta   90.00
_cell.angle_gamma   90.00
#
_symmetry.space_group_name_H-M   'P 1'
#
loop_
_entity.id
_entity.type
_entity.pdbx_description
1 polymer ?
#
loop_
_entity_poly.entity_id
_entity_poly.type
_entity_poly.pdbx_seq_one_letter_code
_entity_poly.pdbx_strand_id
1 'polypeptide(L)'
;YEIAQCLVGSEMCIRDRDTNTGNIIVGTIGQSKLIEQAGIDISALKNKKQAFMLAVSEDGKLVVAGSDSHGTAYGILEISRLLGVSPWEWWADVTPEKKETFRLSGKFRELQSPSVEYRGIFINDEDWGLMPWSNKTYEPSDVKGEIGPRTNERIFELLLRLRANTYWPAMHECTLPFFLTKGNREAAKKYGIFMGASHCEPMACNAAGEWKIRGKGAYDYVNNSPAVYQFWENRVKEVAGQEILYTLGMRGVHDGKMQGAKTVEEQKAVLNRVFVDQRGLLEKYVNKDVTQVPQVFIPYKEVLDIYHAGLQVPEDVTLMWCDDNYGYIRHFPTAEERARKGGNGVYYHVSYWGRPHDHLWLSTMSPSLIYQQMKQAYDQGIQKMWILNVGDIKPAEYQIELFMDMAWNLDKVSFEGVTAHLKHWLERELGTSCAKTILPVMQEHYRLAHIRKPEFMGNTREEEKNPVYRVVKDLPWSEREINERLNAYSELSETVEKAASKVPADRQSAYFELVKYPVQAATQMNRKLLYAQLARHDKEDWEKSDAAYDSIAALTQHYNSLENGKWNRMMDFKPRKLPVFNRVERNAATAPMTADRKAACQWNGAEAKKGNAIVCEGLGYEGKAAEIRKGDALTFSFGNLKTDSVEVDIRLLPNHPVHGDKLRFSVSLDGAEPEVIAYETKGRSEEWKENVLRNQAIRKIVLPVTGKKSHQLVIKALDEGVILDQVMLYEVN
;
A
#
# COMPACT_ATOMS: atom_id res chain seq x y z
N TYR A 1 22.79 12.32 16.38
CA TYR A 1 22.50 13.23 15.25
C TYR A 1 23.73 13.39 14.35
N GLU A 2 24.91 13.64 14.93
CA GLU A 2 26.16 13.81 14.15
C GLU A 2 26.63 12.52 13.46
N ILE A 3 26.42 11.35 14.06
CA ILE A 3 26.82 10.06 13.46
C ILE A 3 25.98 9.76 12.20
N ALA A 4 24.68 10.03 12.23
CA ALA A 4 23.80 9.80 11.07
C ALA A 4 24.03 10.83 9.95
N GLN A 5 24.33 12.10 10.28
CA GLN A 5 24.68 13.13 9.28
C GLN A 5 26.04 12.92 8.61
N CYS A 6 27.03 12.40 9.34
CA CYS A 6 28.34 12.07 8.76
C CYS A 6 28.30 10.89 7.77
N LEU A 7 27.26 10.07 7.81
CA LEU A 7 27.16 8.85 6.99
C LEU A 7 26.35 9.02 5.70
N VAL A 8 25.53 10.07 5.63
CA VAL A 8 24.64 10.36 4.51
C VAL A 8 25.20 11.44 3.56
N GLY A 9 26.35 12.01 3.85
CA GLY A 9 26.83 13.23 3.18
C GLY A 9 28.13 13.15 2.39
N SER A 10 28.85 12.06 2.37
CA SER A 10 30.07 11.91 1.57
C SER A 10 30.05 10.60 0.81
N GLU A 11 30.73 10.54 -0.33
CA GLU A 11 31.00 9.28 -1.02
C GLU A 11 31.28 8.22 0.04
N MET A 12 30.53 7.13 0.01
CA MET A 12 30.66 6.02 0.96
C MET A 12 32.01 5.30 0.70
N CYS A 13 33.07 6.09 0.69
CA CYS A 13 34.41 5.64 0.89
C CYS A 13 34.61 5.53 2.39
N ILE A 14 34.24 4.38 2.97
CA ILE A 14 34.83 3.95 4.24
C ILE A 14 36.33 3.76 3.92
N ARG A 15 37.08 4.85 3.93
CA ARG A 15 38.52 4.75 3.96
C ARG A 15 38.87 4.24 5.35
N ASP A 16 39.44 3.03 5.42
CA ASP A 16 40.12 2.52 6.60
C ASP A 16 41.08 3.62 7.12
N ARG A 17 40.58 4.46 8.01
CA ARG A 17 41.47 5.22 8.87
C ARG A 17 41.77 4.33 10.07
N ASP A 18 42.97 3.78 10.11
CA ASP A 18 43.51 3.04 11.23
C ASP A 18 43.52 3.90 12.52
N THR A 19 42.34 4.14 13.11
CA THR A 19 42.25 4.70 14.45
C THR A 19 41.49 3.72 15.34
N ASN A 20 42.23 2.86 15.98
CA ASN A 20 41.78 1.84 16.94
C ASN A 20 41.30 2.44 18.29
N THR A 21 40.85 3.69 18.29
CA THR A 21 40.48 4.44 19.51
C THR A 21 38.98 4.61 19.72
N GLY A 22 38.15 4.20 18.75
CA GLY A 22 36.67 4.31 18.85
C GLY A 22 36.02 3.11 19.52
N ASN A 23 34.87 3.32 20.13
CA ASN A 23 34.05 2.27 20.74
C ASN A 23 33.14 1.54 19.74
N ILE A 24 33.11 1.98 18.47
CA ILE A 24 32.27 1.41 17.41
C ILE A 24 33.19 1.12 16.20
N ILE A 25 33.10 -0.11 15.70
CA ILE A 25 33.77 -0.56 14.48
C ILE A 25 32.68 -0.77 13.42
N VAL A 26 32.84 -0.13 12.25
CA VAL A 26 31.88 -0.23 11.14
C VAL A 26 32.60 -0.67 9.88
N GLY A 27 32.02 -1.60 9.13
CA GLY A 27 32.57 -1.96 7.83
C GLY A 27 31.80 -3.05 7.11
N THR A 28 32.19 -3.25 5.85
CA THR A 28 31.68 -4.29 4.97
C THR A 28 32.63 -5.48 4.96
N ILE A 29 32.11 -6.71 5.06
CA ILE A 29 32.94 -7.93 5.02
C ILE A 29 33.70 -8.00 3.69
N GLY A 30 34.95 -8.48 3.74
CA GLY A 30 35.83 -8.53 2.57
C GLY A 30 36.35 -7.20 2.05
N GLN A 31 35.96 -6.06 2.66
CA GLN A 31 36.43 -4.72 2.31
C GLN A 31 37.10 -4.01 3.51
N SER A 32 36.74 -4.37 4.73
CA SER A 32 37.28 -3.75 5.96
C SER A 32 38.12 -4.72 6.77
N LYS A 33 39.39 -4.45 6.89
CA LYS A 33 40.31 -5.19 7.76
C LYS A 33 39.90 -5.09 9.24
N LEU A 34 39.33 -3.98 9.66
CA LEU A 34 38.86 -3.79 11.03
C LEU A 34 37.76 -4.78 11.41
N ILE A 35 36.86 -5.10 10.46
CA ILE A 35 35.83 -6.12 10.67
C ILE A 35 36.45 -7.51 10.80
N GLU A 36 37.42 -7.84 9.96
CA GLU A 36 38.11 -9.13 10.01
C GLU A 36 38.91 -9.32 11.32
N GLN A 37 39.41 -8.24 11.90
CA GLN A 37 40.17 -8.23 13.15
C GLN A 37 39.32 -8.05 14.40
N ALA A 38 38.02 -7.80 14.27
CA ALA A 38 37.14 -7.48 15.39
C ALA A 38 36.83 -8.68 16.32
N GLY A 39 37.32 -9.89 15.99
CA GLY A 39 37.14 -11.08 16.82
C GLY A 39 35.70 -11.60 16.90
N ILE A 40 34.82 -11.21 15.97
CA ILE A 40 33.44 -11.71 15.89
C ILE A 40 33.28 -12.69 14.72
N ASP A 41 32.43 -13.70 14.89
CA ASP A 41 32.09 -14.61 13.80
C ASP A 41 31.12 -13.96 12.82
N ILE A 42 31.60 -13.62 11.63
CA ILE A 42 30.84 -13.00 10.53
C ILE A 42 30.41 -14.01 9.46
N SER A 43 30.59 -15.30 9.69
CA SER A 43 30.31 -16.36 8.71
C SER A 43 28.87 -16.35 8.22
N ALA A 44 27.92 -15.98 9.10
CA ALA A 44 26.50 -15.89 8.80
C ALA A 44 26.13 -14.75 7.81
N LEU A 45 27.04 -13.81 7.54
CA LEU A 45 26.86 -12.77 6.53
C LEU A 45 27.33 -13.19 5.14
N LYS A 46 28.17 -14.23 5.03
CA LYS A 46 28.70 -14.70 3.75
C LYS A 46 27.54 -15.12 2.83
N ASN A 47 27.62 -14.73 1.57
CA ASN A 47 26.62 -15.00 0.53
C ASN A 47 25.22 -14.41 0.78
N LYS A 48 25.05 -13.54 1.79
CA LYS A 48 23.84 -12.75 1.98
C LYS A 48 23.97 -11.42 1.26
N LYS A 49 22.83 -10.89 0.82
CA LYS A 49 22.72 -9.53 0.29
C LYS A 49 22.03 -8.63 1.32
N GLN A 50 22.51 -7.41 1.47
CA GLN A 50 21.88 -6.36 2.28
C GLN A 50 21.68 -6.76 3.75
N ALA A 51 22.42 -7.75 4.22
CA ALA A 51 22.38 -8.22 5.59
C ALA A 51 23.40 -7.49 6.47
N PHE A 52 23.09 -7.39 7.75
CA PHE A 52 24.04 -6.84 8.73
C PHE A 52 24.03 -7.63 10.02
N MET A 53 25.13 -7.49 10.74
CA MET A 53 25.30 -7.98 12.10
C MET A 53 25.73 -6.85 13.01
N LEU A 54 25.06 -6.72 14.15
CA LEU A 54 25.51 -5.94 15.29
C LEU A 54 25.98 -6.91 16.38
N ALA A 55 27.17 -6.71 16.89
CA ALA A 55 27.70 -7.55 17.97
C ALA A 55 28.65 -6.75 18.87
N VAL A 56 28.71 -7.12 20.14
CA VAL A 56 29.75 -6.60 21.05
C VAL A 56 30.92 -7.58 21.02
N SER A 57 32.12 -7.05 20.70
CA SER A 57 33.37 -7.81 20.68
C SER A 57 33.87 -8.12 22.09
N GLU A 58 34.85 -9.00 22.22
CA GLU A 58 35.44 -9.37 23.54
C GLU A 58 36.10 -8.16 24.25
N ASP A 59 36.66 -7.21 23.50
CA ASP A 59 37.21 -5.96 24.04
C ASP A 59 36.14 -4.87 24.29
N GLY A 60 34.84 -5.21 24.17
CA GLY A 60 33.73 -4.35 24.55
C GLY A 60 33.34 -3.30 23.48
N LYS A 61 33.79 -3.43 22.23
CA LYS A 61 33.40 -2.55 21.14
C LYS A 61 32.15 -3.02 20.43
N LEU A 62 31.28 -2.09 20.03
CA LEU A 62 30.17 -2.39 19.14
C LEU A 62 30.66 -2.53 17.69
N VAL A 63 30.44 -3.69 17.11
CA VAL A 63 30.80 -3.99 15.72
C VAL A 63 29.55 -3.99 14.85
N VAL A 64 29.60 -3.23 13.77
CA VAL A 64 28.59 -3.15 12.71
C VAL A 64 29.22 -3.76 11.46
N ALA A 65 28.84 -4.99 11.13
CA ALA A 65 29.32 -5.69 9.95
C ALA A 65 28.21 -5.84 8.92
N GLY A 66 28.39 -5.30 7.72
CA GLY A 66 27.47 -5.48 6.60
C GLY A 66 27.97 -6.55 5.61
N SER A 67 27.06 -7.28 4.99
CA SER A 67 27.39 -8.19 3.88
C SER A 67 27.79 -7.44 2.60
N ASP A 68 27.29 -6.24 2.45
CA ASP A 68 27.55 -5.27 1.37
C ASP A 68 27.33 -3.84 1.90
N SER A 69 27.44 -2.84 1.03
CA SER A 69 27.29 -1.43 1.41
C SER A 69 25.90 -1.11 1.97
N HIS A 70 24.82 -1.70 1.41
CA HIS A 70 23.47 -1.53 1.95
C HIS A 70 23.34 -2.16 3.35
N GLY A 71 23.84 -3.39 3.54
CA GLY A 71 23.85 -4.03 4.85
C GLY A 71 24.62 -3.21 5.89
N THR A 72 25.75 -2.62 5.52
CA THR A 72 26.52 -1.73 6.41
C THR A 72 25.70 -0.49 6.78
N ALA A 73 25.06 0.16 5.81
CA ALA A 73 24.19 1.33 6.04
C ALA A 73 23.01 1.01 6.97
N TYR A 74 22.32 -0.11 6.72
CA TYR A 74 21.22 -0.56 7.57
C TYR A 74 21.68 -0.88 9.00
N GLY A 75 22.84 -1.50 9.16
CA GLY A 75 23.42 -1.78 10.49
C GLY A 75 23.70 -0.50 11.28
N ILE A 76 24.18 0.56 10.62
CA ILE A 76 24.39 1.86 11.25
C ILE A 76 23.04 2.50 11.65
N LEU A 77 22.06 2.48 10.74
CA LEU A 77 20.73 3.03 11.01
C LEU A 77 19.98 2.24 12.09
N GLU A 78 20.28 0.95 12.24
CA GLU A 78 19.75 0.13 13.33
C GLU A 78 20.23 0.62 14.71
N ILE A 79 21.47 1.14 14.84
CA ILE A 79 21.90 1.81 16.07
C ILE A 79 20.98 2.98 16.42
N SER A 80 20.61 3.80 15.44
CA SER A 80 19.66 4.91 15.65
C SER A 80 18.31 4.39 16.11
N ARG A 81 17.83 3.29 15.54
CA ARG A 81 16.58 2.64 15.93
C ARG A 81 16.64 2.08 17.35
N LEU A 82 17.73 1.42 17.74
CA LEU A 82 17.96 0.94 19.10
C LEU A 82 18.03 2.09 20.13
N LEU A 83 18.52 3.25 19.71
CA LEU A 83 18.49 4.48 20.51
C LEU A 83 17.10 5.12 20.62
N GLY A 84 16.11 4.62 19.86
CA GLY A 84 14.74 5.09 19.88
C GLY A 84 14.45 6.24 18.89
N VAL A 85 15.33 6.47 17.92
CA VAL A 85 15.06 7.43 16.84
C VAL A 85 14.10 6.81 15.85
N SER A 86 12.95 7.43 15.66
CA SER A 86 11.96 7.00 14.68
C SER A 86 12.46 7.19 13.25
N PRO A 87 12.14 6.28 12.31
CA PRO A 87 12.28 6.56 10.88
C PRO A 87 11.56 7.82 10.44
N TRP A 88 10.49 8.19 11.14
CA TRP A 88 9.62 9.34 10.88
C TRP A 88 10.04 10.62 11.60
N GLU A 89 11.20 10.63 12.23
CA GLU A 89 11.73 11.77 12.97
C GLU A 89 11.55 13.08 12.17
N TRP A 90 11.97 13.08 10.92
CA TRP A 90 11.85 14.25 10.07
C TRP A 90 10.49 14.36 9.36
N TRP A 91 9.95 13.25 8.81
CA TRP A 91 8.74 13.25 8.00
C TRP A 91 7.44 13.37 8.80
N ALA A 92 7.44 13.09 10.09
CA ALA A 92 6.27 13.22 10.95
C ALA A 92 6.60 13.93 12.27
N ASP A 93 7.66 14.72 12.29
CA ASP A 93 8.04 15.58 13.43
C ASP A 93 8.11 14.84 14.77
N VAL A 94 8.59 13.59 14.74
CA VAL A 94 8.74 12.76 15.92
C VAL A 94 10.07 13.08 16.61
N THR A 95 10.05 13.99 17.57
CA THR A 95 11.24 14.39 18.33
C THR A 95 11.83 13.19 19.08
N PRO A 96 13.10 12.82 18.85
CA PRO A 96 13.74 11.74 19.59
C PRO A 96 13.92 12.08 21.07
N GLU A 97 13.66 11.11 21.93
CA GLU A 97 13.97 11.25 23.35
C GLU A 97 15.48 11.29 23.57
N LYS A 98 15.95 12.30 24.31
CA LYS A 98 17.37 12.40 24.69
C LYS A 98 17.72 11.33 25.72
N LYS A 99 18.68 10.49 25.41
CA LYS A 99 19.25 9.49 26.33
C LYS A 99 20.68 9.88 26.68
N GLU A 100 20.97 9.98 27.97
CA GLU A 100 22.34 10.26 28.45
C GLU A 100 23.26 9.05 28.30
N THR A 101 22.71 7.85 28.40
CA THR A 101 23.46 6.59 28.31
C THR A 101 22.69 5.53 27.54
N PHE A 102 23.42 4.76 26.75
CA PHE A 102 22.90 3.56 26.10
C PHE A 102 23.84 2.39 26.40
N ARG A 103 23.28 1.28 26.87
CA ARG A 103 24.05 0.10 27.30
C ARG A 103 23.63 -1.13 26.51
N LEU A 104 24.59 -1.82 25.93
CA LEU A 104 24.43 -3.13 25.34
C LEU A 104 25.07 -4.20 26.22
N SER A 105 24.49 -5.38 26.27
CA SER A 105 25.12 -6.53 26.92
C SER A 105 26.39 -6.92 26.17
N GLY A 106 27.44 -7.34 26.91
CA GLY A 106 28.65 -7.90 26.28
C GLY A 106 28.41 -9.16 25.45
N LYS A 107 27.22 -9.78 25.57
CA LYS A 107 26.77 -10.90 24.74
C LYS A 107 25.81 -10.46 23.61
N PHE A 108 25.59 -9.14 23.45
CA PHE A 108 24.68 -8.64 22.41
C PHE A 108 25.14 -9.09 21.03
N ARG A 109 24.22 -9.71 20.30
CA ARG A 109 24.41 -10.13 18.92
C ARG A 109 23.08 -10.12 18.20
N GLU A 110 23.02 -9.44 17.08
CA GLU A 110 21.84 -9.34 16.22
C GLU A 110 22.26 -9.53 14.77
N LEU A 111 21.58 -10.43 14.05
CA LEU A 111 21.74 -10.65 12.63
C LEU A 111 20.42 -10.36 11.95
N GLN A 112 20.42 -9.49 10.96
CA GLN A 112 19.24 -9.20 10.16
C GLN A 112 19.55 -9.34 8.66
N SER A 113 18.57 -9.79 7.91
CA SER A 113 18.61 -9.86 6.44
C SER A 113 17.20 -9.71 5.87
N PRO A 114 17.05 -9.13 4.67
CA PRO A 114 15.74 -8.90 4.09
C PRO A 114 15.04 -10.20 3.67
N SER A 115 13.70 -10.25 3.83
CA SER A 115 12.84 -11.28 3.26
C SER A 115 12.63 -11.08 1.75
N VAL A 116 12.69 -9.84 1.27
CA VAL A 116 12.49 -9.45 -0.13
C VAL A 116 13.68 -8.64 -0.61
N GLU A 117 14.22 -8.93 -1.80
CA GLU A 117 15.46 -8.32 -2.28
C GLU A 117 15.32 -6.82 -2.60
N TYR A 118 14.29 -6.43 -3.38
CA TYR A 118 14.00 -5.04 -3.73
C TYR A 118 12.73 -4.56 -3.04
N ARG A 119 12.82 -3.49 -2.28
CA ARG A 119 11.76 -2.97 -1.43
C ARG A 119 11.70 -1.45 -1.59
N GLY A 120 10.53 -0.93 -1.92
CA GLY A 120 10.44 0.51 -2.13
C GLY A 120 9.04 1.06 -2.32
N ILE A 121 9.00 2.34 -2.63
CA ILE A 121 7.77 3.09 -2.86
C ILE A 121 7.71 3.65 -4.26
N PHE A 122 6.50 3.90 -4.72
CA PHE A 122 6.20 4.66 -5.92
C PHE A 122 5.42 5.92 -5.54
N ILE A 123 5.98 7.08 -5.83
CA ILE A 123 5.30 8.37 -5.75
C ILE A 123 4.50 8.53 -7.04
N ASN A 124 3.19 8.45 -6.97
CA ASN A 124 2.34 8.41 -8.17
C ASN A 124 1.32 9.54 -8.25
N ASP A 125 0.85 10.06 -7.12
CA ASP A 125 -0.28 10.99 -7.09
C ASP A 125 0.10 12.32 -6.42
N GLU A 126 1.27 12.82 -6.73
CA GLU A 126 1.95 13.96 -6.12
C GLU A 126 1.37 15.34 -6.46
N ASP A 127 0.38 15.40 -7.33
CA ASP A 127 -0.14 16.62 -7.98
C ASP A 127 -0.61 17.70 -6.99
N TRP A 128 -1.13 17.30 -5.83
CA TRP A 128 -1.74 18.18 -4.81
C TRP A 128 -1.08 18.08 -3.43
N GLY A 129 0.03 17.36 -3.32
CA GLY A 129 0.77 17.14 -2.07
C GLY A 129 2.27 17.36 -2.25
N LEU A 130 3.03 16.28 -2.46
CA LEU A 130 4.50 16.30 -2.48
C LEU A 130 5.06 17.32 -3.49
N MET A 131 4.52 17.38 -4.71
CA MET A 131 5.07 18.27 -5.73
C MET A 131 4.87 19.75 -5.38
N PRO A 132 3.64 20.27 -5.09
CA PRO A 132 3.48 21.67 -4.71
C PRO A 132 4.20 22.01 -3.41
N TRP A 133 4.28 21.10 -2.44
CA TRP A 133 5.05 21.30 -1.23
C TRP A 133 6.56 21.42 -1.51
N SER A 134 7.14 20.48 -2.25
CA SER A 134 8.55 20.51 -2.64
C SER A 134 8.88 21.80 -3.39
N ASN A 135 8.16 22.06 -4.48
CA ASN A 135 8.47 23.15 -5.41
C ASN A 135 8.22 24.57 -4.85
N LYS A 136 7.35 24.73 -3.84
CA LYS A 136 6.97 26.05 -3.31
C LYS A 136 7.29 26.28 -1.84
N THR A 137 7.54 25.22 -1.06
CA THR A 137 7.76 25.35 0.38
C THR A 137 9.13 24.84 0.79
N TYR A 138 9.46 23.58 0.52
CA TYR A 138 10.69 22.95 1.04
C TYR A 138 11.93 23.26 0.20
N GLU A 139 11.79 23.20 -1.12
CA GLU A 139 12.87 23.42 -2.09
C GLU A 139 12.38 24.35 -3.20
N PRO A 140 12.09 25.63 -2.88
CA PRO A 140 11.50 26.54 -3.85
C PRO A 140 12.33 26.66 -5.12
N SER A 141 11.64 26.54 -6.28
CA SER A 141 12.23 26.63 -7.60
C SER A 141 11.31 27.40 -8.55
N ASP A 142 11.93 28.15 -9.47
CA ASP A 142 11.21 28.80 -10.57
C ASP A 142 10.88 27.84 -11.71
N VAL A 143 11.49 26.64 -11.71
CA VAL A 143 11.16 25.57 -12.64
C VAL A 143 9.85 24.91 -12.22
N LYS A 144 8.86 25.00 -13.10
CA LYS A 144 7.53 24.44 -12.81
C LYS A 144 7.58 22.93 -12.60
N GLY A 145 7.00 22.47 -11.49
CA GLY A 145 6.84 21.03 -11.20
C GLY A 145 8.13 20.34 -10.79
N GLU A 146 9.18 21.08 -10.45
CA GLU A 146 10.44 20.47 -10.02
C GLU A 146 10.32 19.89 -8.60
N ILE A 147 10.60 18.58 -8.48
CA ILE A 147 10.92 17.92 -7.22
C ILE A 147 12.43 17.73 -7.20
N GLY A 148 13.12 18.59 -6.45
CA GLY A 148 14.56 18.71 -6.51
C GLY A 148 15.33 17.66 -5.71
N PRO A 149 16.67 17.72 -5.77
CA PRO A 149 17.54 16.75 -5.13
C PRO A 149 17.43 16.76 -3.60
N ARG A 150 17.22 17.91 -2.96
CA ARG A 150 17.07 18.00 -1.50
C ARG A 150 15.83 17.27 -1.02
N THR A 151 14.73 17.37 -1.76
CA THR A 151 13.48 16.63 -1.47
C THR A 151 13.73 15.12 -1.64
N ASN A 152 14.36 14.72 -2.75
CA ASN A 152 14.67 13.31 -3.00
C ASN A 152 15.66 12.74 -1.97
N GLU A 153 16.66 13.51 -1.51
CA GLU A 153 17.55 13.08 -0.43
C GLU A 153 16.78 12.77 0.87
N ARG A 154 15.75 13.57 1.23
CA ARG A 154 14.88 13.27 2.38
C ARG A 154 14.04 12.00 2.17
N ILE A 155 13.58 11.76 0.95
CA ILE A 155 12.88 10.51 0.61
C ILE A 155 13.85 9.32 0.72
N PHE A 156 15.05 9.44 0.18
CA PHE A 156 16.04 8.35 0.19
C PHE A 156 16.54 8.06 1.61
N GLU A 157 16.72 9.06 2.45
CA GLU A 157 17.03 8.88 3.87
C GLU A 157 15.91 8.10 4.58
N LEU A 158 14.64 8.46 4.36
CA LEU A 158 13.49 7.73 4.90
C LEU A 158 13.50 6.27 4.45
N LEU A 159 13.71 6.02 3.16
CA LEU A 159 13.77 4.66 2.62
C LEU A 159 14.87 3.83 3.30
N LEU A 160 16.08 4.38 3.44
CA LEU A 160 17.15 3.67 4.13
C LEU A 160 16.84 3.42 5.62
N ARG A 161 16.21 4.38 6.31
CA ARG A 161 15.75 4.20 7.71
C ARG A 161 14.68 3.10 7.82
N LEU A 162 13.85 2.94 6.80
CA LEU A 162 12.87 1.86 6.68
C LEU A 162 13.48 0.57 6.10
N ARG A 163 14.79 0.53 5.87
CA ARG A 163 15.51 -0.61 5.26
C ARG A 163 15.00 -0.95 3.87
N ALA A 164 14.47 0.04 3.16
CA ALA A 164 14.11 -0.01 1.75
C ALA A 164 15.31 0.42 0.89
N ASN A 165 15.26 0.11 -0.40
CA ASN A 165 16.36 0.35 -1.33
C ASN A 165 15.91 0.80 -2.73
N THR A 166 14.60 0.85 -2.99
CA THR A 166 14.06 1.08 -4.33
C THR A 166 13.12 2.27 -4.33
N TYR A 167 13.19 3.07 -5.37
CA TYR A 167 12.33 4.23 -5.55
C TYR A 167 11.84 4.35 -7.00
N TRP A 168 10.53 4.50 -7.15
CA TRP A 168 9.88 4.86 -8.39
C TRP A 168 9.42 6.31 -8.29
N PRO A 169 9.98 7.23 -9.08
CA PRO A 169 9.68 8.66 -8.97
C PRO A 169 8.33 9.02 -9.57
N ALA A 170 7.89 10.24 -9.24
CA ALA A 170 6.70 10.88 -9.77
C ALA A 170 6.68 10.88 -11.31
N MET A 171 5.52 10.55 -11.88
CA MET A 171 5.38 10.35 -13.33
C MET A 171 4.39 11.28 -14.04
N HIS A 172 3.56 12.02 -13.31
CA HIS A 172 2.54 12.86 -13.89
C HIS A 172 3.13 14.09 -14.62
N GLU A 173 2.39 14.65 -15.56
CA GLU A 173 2.83 15.81 -16.35
C GLU A 173 2.99 17.10 -15.55
N CYS A 174 2.39 17.18 -14.34
CA CYS A 174 2.58 18.32 -13.46
C CYS A 174 3.99 18.39 -12.88
N THR A 175 4.69 17.25 -12.83
CA THR A 175 6.04 17.11 -12.29
C THR A 175 7.07 17.02 -13.42
N LEU A 176 8.16 17.79 -13.28
CA LEU A 176 9.31 17.65 -14.17
C LEU A 176 9.91 16.24 -13.96
N PRO A 177 10.11 15.45 -15.04
CA PRO A 177 10.65 14.10 -14.92
C PRO A 177 11.95 14.02 -14.12
N PHE A 178 12.05 13.01 -13.28
CA PHE A 178 13.16 12.84 -12.32
C PHE A 178 14.55 12.99 -12.94
N PHE A 179 14.79 12.35 -14.08
CA PHE A 179 16.09 12.40 -14.76
C PHE A 179 16.34 13.70 -15.54
N LEU A 180 15.35 14.57 -15.69
CA LEU A 180 15.51 15.92 -16.24
C LEU A 180 15.82 16.95 -15.17
N THR A 181 15.57 16.63 -13.90
CA THR A 181 15.85 17.52 -12.78
C THR A 181 17.30 17.40 -12.36
N LYS A 182 18.02 18.51 -12.40
CA LYS A 182 19.45 18.56 -12.07
C LYS A 182 19.69 18.13 -10.61
N GLY A 183 20.62 17.22 -10.41
CA GLY A 183 21.03 16.75 -9.06
C GLY A 183 20.28 15.51 -8.58
N ASN A 184 19.10 15.18 -9.14
CA ASN A 184 18.32 14.02 -8.69
C ASN A 184 19.06 12.70 -8.93
N ARG A 185 19.70 12.57 -10.09
CA ARG A 185 20.49 11.39 -10.44
C ARG A 185 21.67 11.19 -9.49
N GLU A 186 22.36 12.27 -9.18
CA GLU A 186 23.48 12.31 -8.25
C GLU A 186 23.04 11.97 -6.82
N ALA A 187 21.87 12.47 -6.40
CA ALA A 187 21.27 12.13 -5.12
C ALA A 187 20.97 10.61 -5.02
N ALA A 188 20.35 10.03 -6.04
CA ALA A 188 20.07 8.59 -6.05
C ALA A 188 21.35 7.75 -5.96
N LYS A 189 22.40 8.13 -6.70
CA LYS A 189 23.71 7.47 -6.65
C LYS A 189 24.36 7.60 -5.27
N LYS A 190 24.32 8.79 -4.67
CA LYS A 190 24.87 9.08 -3.34
C LYS A 190 24.26 8.21 -2.25
N TYR A 191 22.94 7.98 -2.32
CA TYR A 191 22.21 7.17 -1.34
C TYR A 191 22.14 5.68 -1.70
N GLY A 192 22.69 5.27 -2.84
CA GLY A 192 22.69 3.87 -3.29
C GLY A 192 21.27 3.33 -3.59
N ILE A 193 20.36 4.19 -4.02
CA ILE A 193 18.96 3.80 -4.29
C ILE A 193 18.85 3.21 -5.70
N PHE A 194 18.21 2.05 -5.78
CA PHE A 194 17.81 1.44 -7.04
C PHE A 194 16.63 2.22 -7.63
N MET A 195 16.90 2.92 -8.73
CA MET A 195 15.86 3.66 -9.44
C MET A 195 15.09 2.72 -10.36
N GLY A 196 13.78 2.67 -10.19
CA GLY A 196 12.88 1.92 -11.04
C GLY A 196 11.81 2.82 -11.66
N ALA A 197 10.86 2.22 -12.34
CA ALA A 197 9.73 2.92 -12.93
C ALA A 197 8.55 1.97 -13.15
N SER A 198 7.36 2.55 -13.28
CA SER A 198 6.12 1.81 -13.50
C SER A 198 6.03 1.19 -14.90
N HIS A 199 4.94 0.46 -15.12
CA HIS A 199 4.54 -0.11 -16.41
C HIS A 199 4.34 0.94 -17.52
N CYS A 200 4.18 2.22 -17.16
CA CYS A 200 4.03 3.34 -18.09
C CYS A 200 5.37 3.95 -18.52
N GLU A 201 6.47 3.57 -17.88
CA GLU A 201 7.77 4.21 -18.00
C GLU A 201 8.88 3.21 -18.35
N PRO A 202 8.76 2.51 -19.48
CA PRO A 202 9.77 1.54 -19.88
C PRO A 202 11.14 2.19 -20.07
N MET A 203 12.20 1.44 -19.75
CA MET A 203 13.61 1.84 -19.92
C MET A 203 13.98 3.11 -19.14
N ALA A 204 13.35 3.34 -17.97
CA ALA A 204 13.50 4.53 -17.14
C ALA A 204 13.16 5.85 -17.86
N CYS A 205 12.26 5.78 -18.84
CA CYS A 205 11.78 6.92 -19.61
C CYS A 205 10.37 7.30 -19.21
N ASN A 206 10.14 8.54 -18.81
CA ASN A 206 8.79 9.04 -18.54
C ASN A 206 8.04 9.29 -19.85
N ALA A 207 7.11 8.40 -20.22
CA ALA A 207 6.37 8.50 -21.47
C ALA A 207 5.35 9.65 -21.49
N ALA A 208 4.92 10.16 -20.34
CA ALA A 208 3.97 11.26 -20.25
C ALA A 208 4.64 12.62 -20.42
N GLY A 209 5.47 13.02 -19.47
CA GLY A 209 6.11 14.35 -19.44
C GLY A 209 7.34 14.44 -20.34
N GLU A 210 8.25 13.46 -20.25
CA GLU A 210 9.53 13.52 -20.96
C GLU A 210 9.41 13.32 -22.47
N TRP A 211 8.49 12.46 -22.93
CA TRP A 211 8.24 12.29 -24.35
C TRP A 211 7.86 13.60 -25.04
N LYS A 212 7.07 14.45 -24.36
CA LYS A 212 6.71 15.79 -24.88
C LYS A 212 7.91 16.72 -25.05
N ILE A 213 8.97 16.53 -24.24
CA ILE A 213 10.17 17.37 -24.24
C ILE A 213 11.22 16.82 -25.21
N ARG A 214 11.47 15.52 -25.21
CA ARG A 214 12.56 14.85 -25.91
C ARG A 214 12.12 13.93 -27.06
N GLY A 215 10.85 13.51 -27.07
CA GLY A 215 10.30 12.61 -28.09
C GLY A 215 10.03 13.30 -29.41
N LYS A 216 9.82 12.49 -30.45
CA LYS A 216 9.47 12.97 -31.80
C LYS A 216 8.30 12.17 -32.36
N GLY A 217 7.22 12.84 -32.73
CA GLY A 217 6.02 12.20 -33.26
C GLY A 217 5.19 11.46 -32.21
N ALA A 218 4.38 10.50 -32.63
CA ALA A 218 3.55 9.72 -31.75
C ALA A 218 4.38 8.71 -30.91
N TYR A 219 3.98 8.46 -29.66
CA TYR A 219 4.55 7.38 -28.85
C TYR A 219 3.91 6.06 -29.27
N ASP A 220 4.32 5.57 -30.41
CA ASP A 220 3.73 4.43 -31.14
C ASP A 220 4.86 3.58 -31.76
N TYR A 221 5.03 2.37 -31.25
CA TYR A 221 6.11 1.48 -31.70
C TYR A 221 5.79 0.79 -33.03
N VAL A 222 4.54 0.78 -33.46
CA VAL A 222 4.14 0.22 -34.76
C VAL A 222 4.54 1.19 -35.90
N ASN A 223 4.18 2.47 -35.73
CA ASN A 223 4.32 3.47 -36.78
C ASN A 223 5.53 4.41 -36.62
N ASN A 224 6.13 4.47 -35.41
CA ASN A 224 7.21 5.40 -35.08
C ASN A 224 8.33 4.74 -34.24
N SER A 225 8.59 3.44 -34.44
CA SER A 225 9.60 2.70 -33.67
C SER A 225 11.00 3.33 -33.66
N PRO A 226 11.52 3.95 -34.76
CA PRO A 226 12.86 4.55 -34.72
C PRO A 226 12.98 5.67 -33.66
N ALA A 227 11.98 6.54 -33.56
CA ALA A 227 12.00 7.64 -32.60
C ALA A 227 11.83 7.14 -31.15
N VAL A 228 10.97 6.15 -30.94
CA VAL A 228 10.79 5.54 -29.60
C VAL A 228 12.05 4.78 -29.17
N TYR A 229 12.66 4.00 -30.08
CA TYR A 229 13.92 3.32 -29.83
C TYR A 229 15.04 4.29 -29.46
N GLN A 230 15.18 5.39 -30.23
CA GLN A 230 16.19 6.42 -29.95
C GLN A 230 15.96 7.11 -28.59
N PHE A 231 14.71 7.30 -28.20
CA PHE A 231 14.35 7.85 -26.91
C PHE A 231 14.82 6.95 -25.75
N TRP A 232 14.58 5.64 -25.85
CA TRP A 232 15.09 4.66 -24.90
C TRP A 232 16.62 4.56 -24.91
N GLU A 233 17.24 4.53 -26.11
CA GLU A 233 18.70 4.45 -26.24
C GLU A 233 19.39 5.63 -25.55
N ASN A 234 18.88 6.84 -25.72
CA ASN A 234 19.43 8.03 -25.10
C ASN A 234 19.40 7.92 -23.57
N ARG A 235 18.28 7.45 -23.00
CA ARG A 235 18.16 7.25 -21.55
C ARG A 235 19.12 6.18 -21.05
N VAL A 236 19.18 5.03 -21.69
CA VAL A 236 20.07 3.94 -21.26
C VAL A 236 21.53 4.40 -21.23
N LYS A 237 21.96 5.16 -22.23
CA LYS A 237 23.31 5.77 -22.27
C LYS A 237 23.52 6.76 -21.10
N GLU A 238 22.50 7.58 -20.81
CA GLU A 238 22.56 8.62 -19.77
C GLU A 238 22.72 8.02 -18.37
N VAL A 239 22.06 6.88 -18.10
CA VAL A 239 22.04 6.24 -16.77
C VAL A 239 22.95 5.02 -16.67
N ALA A 240 23.72 4.70 -17.69
CA ALA A 240 24.68 3.60 -17.66
C ALA A 240 25.65 3.75 -16.45
N GLY A 241 25.87 2.67 -15.72
CA GLY A 241 26.68 2.65 -14.50
C GLY A 241 25.99 3.17 -13.24
N GLN A 242 24.68 3.33 -13.26
CA GLN A 242 23.85 3.59 -12.09
C GLN A 242 22.99 2.38 -11.72
N GLU A 243 22.47 2.38 -10.49
CA GLU A 243 21.59 1.33 -9.97
C GLU A 243 20.16 1.50 -10.54
N ILE A 244 19.90 0.92 -11.70
CA ILE A 244 18.62 1.00 -12.40
C ILE A 244 17.96 -0.39 -12.47
N LEU A 245 16.69 -0.45 -12.13
CA LEU A 245 15.78 -1.57 -12.36
C LEU A 245 14.97 -1.24 -13.63
N TYR A 246 15.34 -1.84 -14.75
CA TYR A 246 14.74 -1.49 -16.03
C TYR A 246 13.39 -2.16 -16.22
N THR A 247 12.33 -1.35 -16.32
CA THR A 247 11.01 -1.83 -16.73
C THR A 247 11.02 -2.09 -18.23
N LEU A 248 10.67 -3.31 -18.64
CA LEU A 248 10.49 -3.70 -20.01
C LEU A 248 9.02 -3.64 -20.44
N GLY A 249 8.82 -3.54 -21.73
CA GLY A 249 7.50 -3.49 -22.34
C GLY A 249 7.15 -2.12 -22.87
N MET A 250 5.90 -1.92 -23.17
CA MET A 250 5.35 -0.65 -23.63
C MET A 250 3.85 -0.62 -23.43
N ARG A 251 3.33 0.54 -23.04
CA ARG A 251 1.91 0.91 -23.09
C ARG A 251 1.77 2.25 -23.84
N GLY A 252 0.60 2.84 -23.83
CA GLY A 252 0.39 4.20 -24.31
C GLY A 252 0.80 5.25 -23.27
N VAL A 253 0.73 6.49 -23.67
CA VAL A 253 0.96 7.65 -22.78
C VAL A 253 -0.14 7.69 -21.71
N HIS A 254 0.15 8.17 -20.51
CA HIS A 254 -0.80 8.35 -19.40
C HIS A 254 -1.58 7.09 -19.03
N ASP A 255 -0.91 5.99 -18.83
CA ASP A 255 -1.58 4.71 -18.49
C ASP A 255 -2.58 4.23 -19.56
N GLY A 256 -2.49 4.79 -20.77
CA GLY A 256 -3.31 4.41 -21.91
C GLY A 256 -2.91 3.07 -22.52
N LYS A 257 -3.77 2.53 -23.36
CA LYS A 257 -3.46 1.34 -24.16
C LYS A 257 -2.39 1.65 -25.22
N MET A 258 -1.62 0.63 -25.59
CA MET A 258 -0.66 0.69 -26.70
C MET A 258 -1.33 1.22 -27.98
N GLN A 259 -0.66 2.15 -28.64
CA GLN A 259 -1.11 2.68 -29.94
C GLN A 259 -0.59 1.81 -31.10
N GLY A 260 -1.29 1.85 -32.23
CA GLY A 260 -0.90 1.14 -33.44
C GLY A 260 -1.25 -0.34 -33.51
N ALA A 261 -1.52 -0.99 -32.35
CA ALA A 261 -1.93 -2.39 -32.26
C ALA A 261 -3.31 -2.52 -31.60
N LYS A 262 -4.28 -3.10 -32.28
CA LYS A 262 -5.68 -3.14 -31.85
C LYS A 262 -6.09 -4.46 -31.23
N THR A 263 -5.55 -5.58 -31.70
CA THR A 263 -5.86 -6.92 -31.21
C THR A 263 -4.82 -7.40 -30.22
N VAL A 264 -5.18 -8.39 -29.39
CA VAL A 264 -4.25 -9.03 -28.43
C VAL A 264 -3.06 -9.64 -29.18
N GLU A 265 -3.29 -10.27 -30.34
CA GLU A 265 -2.22 -10.89 -31.14
C GLU A 265 -1.26 -9.84 -31.72
N GLU A 266 -1.78 -8.71 -32.21
CA GLU A 266 -0.95 -7.59 -32.67
C GLU A 266 -0.12 -7.01 -31.50
N GLN A 267 -0.74 -6.78 -30.35
CA GLN A 267 -0.05 -6.26 -29.15
C GLN A 267 1.03 -7.23 -28.66
N LYS A 268 0.75 -8.53 -28.66
CA LYS A 268 1.73 -9.58 -28.33
C LYS A 268 2.93 -9.56 -29.27
N ALA A 269 2.70 -9.45 -30.58
CA ALA A 269 3.76 -9.37 -31.58
C ALA A 269 4.63 -8.11 -31.39
N VAL A 270 4.03 -6.96 -31.09
CA VAL A 270 4.75 -5.72 -30.78
C VAL A 270 5.58 -5.87 -29.51
N LEU A 271 5.02 -6.42 -28.43
CA LEU A 271 5.75 -6.59 -27.17
C LEU A 271 6.94 -7.55 -27.31
N ASN A 272 6.82 -8.63 -28.08
CA ASN A 272 7.94 -9.53 -28.36
C ASN A 272 9.09 -8.79 -29.06
N ARG A 273 8.79 -7.92 -30.03
CA ARG A 273 9.79 -7.08 -30.69
C ARG A 273 10.39 -6.05 -29.72
N VAL A 274 9.55 -5.42 -28.91
CA VAL A 274 9.98 -4.44 -27.89
C VAL A 274 10.96 -5.09 -26.92
N PHE A 275 10.70 -6.30 -26.43
CA PHE A 275 11.64 -7.00 -25.54
C PHE A 275 12.99 -7.24 -26.19
N VAL A 276 13.03 -7.65 -27.47
CA VAL A 276 14.29 -7.86 -28.19
C VAL A 276 15.08 -6.56 -28.30
N ASP A 277 14.42 -5.47 -28.71
CA ASP A 277 15.05 -4.18 -28.92
C ASP A 277 15.53 -3.55 -27.60
N GLN A 278 14.70 -3.58 -26.54
CA GLN A 278 15.07 -3.06 -25.23
C GLN A 278 16.22 -3.85 -24.59
N ARG A 279 16.20 -5.18 -24.65
CA ARG A 279 17.30 -6.02 -24.16
C ARG A 279 18.58 -5.82 -24.96
N GLY A 280 18.49 -5.62 -26.26
CA GLY A 280 19.63 -5.26 -27.10
C GLY A 280 20.30 -3.94 -26.68
N LEU A 281 19.51 -2.96 -26.24
CA LEU A 281 20.05 -1.72 -25.65
C LEU A 281 20.78 -1.97 -24.32
N LEU A 282 20.21 -2.82 -23.46
CA LEU A 282 20.84 -3.18 -22.18
C LEU A 282 22.13 -3.96 -22.39
N GLU A 283 22.15 -4.93 -23.30
CA GLU A 283 23.36 -5.67 -23.68
C GLU A 283 24.46 -4.76 -24.21
N LYS A 284 24.09 -3.80 -25.04
CA LYS A 284 25.03 -2.88 -25.69
C LYS A 284 25.64 -1.86 -24.72
N TYR A 285 24.85 -1.32 -23.79
CA TYR A 285 25.25 -0.14 -23.00
C TYR A 285 25.42 -0.38 -21.50
N VAL A 286 24.81 -1.45 -20.97
CA VAL A 286 24.80 -1.72 -19.51
C VAL A 286 25.68 -2.92 -19.15
N ASN A 287 25.36 -4.09 -19.68
CA ASN A 287 26.14 -5.30 -19.44
C ASN A 287 25.99 -6.27 -20.63
N LYS A 288 27.12 -6.75 -21.16
CA LYS A 288 27.15 -7.74 -22.27
C LYS A 288 26.38 -9.02 -21.94
N ASP A 289 26.37 -9.42 -20.68
CA ASP A 289 25.48 -10.46 -20.17
C ASP A 289 24.20 -9.78 -19.65
N VAL A 290 23.22 -9.63 -20.51
CA VAL A 290 21.95 -8.96 -20.20
C VAL A 290 21.18 -9.63 -19.05
N THR A 291 21.48 -10.90 -18.74
CA THR A 291 20.84 -11.62 -17.63
C THR A 291 21.30 -11.13 -16.25
N GLN A 292 22.41 -10.37 -16.21
CA GLN A 292 22.91 -9.72 -14.98
C GLN A 292 22.30 -8.34 -14.76
N VAL A 293 21.58 -7.80 -15.74
CA VAL A 293 20.89 -6.51 -15.62
C VAL A 293 19.54 -6.72 -14.96
N PRO A 294 19.22 -6.02 -13.85
CA PRO A 294 17.89 -6.13 -13.24
C PRO A 294 16.79 -5.62 -14.17
N GLN A 295 15.86 -6.47 -14.50
CA GLN A 295 14.77 -6.20 -15.44
C GLN A 295 13.43 -6.64 -14.85
N VAL A 296 12.38 -5.86 -15.11
CA VAL A 296 11.03 -6.08 -14.57
C VAL A 296 10.02 -5.99 -15.70
N PHE A 297 9.06 -6.89 -15.74
CA PHE A 297 7.87 -6.78 -16.58
C PHE A 297 6.62 -6.75 -15.71
N ILE A 298 5.75 -5.76 -15.95
CA ILE A 298 4.58 -5.47 -15.12
C ILE A 298 3.31 -5.69 -15.96
N PRO A 299 2.67 -6.86 -15.90
CA PRO A 299 1.43 -7.15 -16.63
C PRO A 299 0.22 -6.48 -15.96
N TYR A 300 0.14 -5.15 -16.08
CA TYR A 300 -0.90 -4.31 -15.48
C TYR A 300 -2.12 -4.17 -16.39
N LYS A 301 -3.32 -4.25 -15.81
CA LYS A 301 -4.61 -4.11 -16.51
C LYS A 301 -4.71 -5.05 -17.75
N GLU A 302 -4.90 -4.49 -18.95
CA GLU A 302 -5.02 -5.26 -20.20
C GLU A 302 -3.76 -6.02 -20.58
N VAL A 303 -2.60 -5.63 -20.07
CA VAL A 303 -1.34 -6.34 -20.36
C VAL A 303 -1.32 -7.72 -19.68
N LEU A 304 -2.08 -7.89 -18.60
CA LEU A 304 -2.28 -9.22 -18.00
C LEU A 304 -3.03 -10.17 -18.95
N ASP A 305 -4.03 -9.66 -19.68
CA ASP A 305 -4.75 -10.45 -20.68
C ASP A 305 -3.83 -10.84 -21.84
N ILE A 306 -2.93 -9.94 -22.28
CA ILE A 306 -1.91 -10.23 -23.31
C ILE A 306 -0.92 -11.30 -22.81
N TYR A 307 -0.53 -11.22 -21.54
CA TYR A 307 0.34 -12.22 -20.91
C TYR A 307 -0.34 -13.60 -20.88
N HIS A 308 -1.59 -13.68 -20.45
CA HIS A 308 -2.37 -14.92 -20.45
C HIS A 308 -2.64 -15.47 -21.85
N ALA A 309 -2.61 -14.62 -22.88
CA ALA A 309 -2.67 -15.04 -24.29
C ALA A 309 -1.35 -15.62 -24.82
N GLY A 310 -0.37 -15.84 -23.94
CA GLY A 310 0.90 -16.53 -24.26
C GLY A 310 2.05 -15.59 -24.68
N LEU A 311 2.09 -14.37 -24.18
CA LEU A 311 3.26 -13.49 -24.32
C LEU A 311 4.48 -14.16 -23.67
N GLN A 312 5.57 -14.27 -24.42
CA GLN A 312 6.82 -14.85 -23.93
C GLN A 312 7.71 -13.79 -23.27
N VAL A 313 7.77 -13.81 -21.95
CA VAL A 313 8.68 -12.93 -21.18
C VAL A 313 9.99 -13.69 -20.93
N PRO A 314 11.18 -13.09 -21.20
CA PRO A 314 12.46 -13.76 -20.94
C PRO A 314 12.60 -14.26 -19.50
N GLU A 315 13.19 -15.44 -19.31
CA GLU A 315 13.22 -16.17 -18.03
C GLU A 315 13.92 -15.43 -16.88
N ASP A 316 14.87 -14.57 -17.20
CA ASP A 316 15.64 -13.76 -16.25
C ASP A 316 14.94 -12.45 -15.84
N VAL A 317 13.83 -12.12 -16.49
CA VAL A 317 13.04 -10.92 -16.19
C VAL A 317 12.10 -11.20 -15.03
N THR A 318 12.09 -10.34 -14.02
CA THR A 318 11.15 -10.41 -12.89
C THR A 318 9.72 -10.15 -13.37
N LEU A 319 8.79 -11.06 -13.07
CA LEU A 319 7.36 -10.82 -13.27
C LEU A 319 6.79 -10.08 -12.06
N MET A 320 6.24 -8.90 -12.29
CA MET A 320 5.67 -8.08 -11.23
C MET A 320 4.15 -8.04 -11.32
N TRP A 321 3.49 -8.74 -10.42
CA TRP A 321 2.04 -8.82 -10.34
C TRP A 321 1.45 -7.59 -9.69
N CYS A 322 0.18 -7.32 -9.92
CA CYS A 322 -0.48 -6.14 -9.40
C CYS A 322 -1.73 -6.53 -8.60
N ASP A 323 -2.07 -5.71 -7.61
CA ASP A 323 -3.40 -5.75 -7.03
C ASP A 323 -4.45 -5.12 -7.98
N ASP A 324 -5.70 -5.14 -7.56
CA ASP A 324 -6.81 -4.54 -8.31
C ASP A 324 -6.97 -3.04 -8.03
N ASN A 325 -5.95 -2.40 -7.45
CA ASN A 325 -5.87 -1.02 -6.99
C ASN A 325 -6.66 -0.73 -5.69
N TYR A 326 -7.31 -1.74 -5.12
CA TYR A 326 -8.07 -1.67 -3.86
C TYR A 326 -7.54 -2.65 -2.81
N GLY A 327 -6.32 -3.17 -3.03
CA GLY A 327 -5.61 -4.00 -2.07
C GLY A 327 -5.78 -5.50 -2.25
N TYR A 328 -6.46 -5.98 -3.29
CA TYR A 328 -6.63 -7.41 -3.57
C TYR A 328 -5.78 -7.83 -4.77
N ILE A 329 -4.80 -8.71 -4.55
CA ILE A 329 -3.87 -9.18 -5.58
C ILE A 329 -4.60 -10.02 -6.62
N ARG A 330 -4.43 -9.67 -7.91
CA ARG A 330 -5.19 -10.26 -9.02
C ARG A 330 -4.63 -11.58 -9.56
N HIS A 331 -3.35 -11.81 -9.38
CA HIS A 331 -2.67 -13.01 -9.87
C HIS A 331 -1.60 -13.44 -8.89
N PHE A 332 -1.63 -14.71 -8.53
CA PHE A 332 -0.56 -15.36 -7.76
C PHE A 332 0.20 -16.31 -8.68
N PRO A 333 1.54 -16.39 -8.56
CA PRO A 333 2.36 -17.16 -9.47
C PRO A 333 1.98 -18.65 -9.53
N THR A 334 1.91 -19.21 -10.73
CA THR A 334 1.85 -20.65 -10.97
C THR A 334 3.16 -21.33 -10.57
N ALA A 335 3.21 -22.65 -10.61
CA ALA A 335 4.44 -23.39 -10.32
C ALA A 335 5.56 -23.05 -11.32
N GLU A 336 5.21 -22.89 -12.61
CA GLU A 336 6.15 -22.48 -13.67
C GLU A 336 6.66 -21.07 -13.45
N GLU A 337 5.78 -20.13 -13.11
CA GLU A 337 6.15 -18.73 -12.82
C GLU A 337 7.03 -18.61 -11.58
N ARG A 338 6.82 -19.44 -10.55
CA ARG A 338 7.69 -19.50 -9.37
C ARG A 338 9.09 -20.05 -9.68
N ALA A 339 9.21 -20.96 -10.66
CA ALA A 339 10.48 -21.56 -11.05
C ALA A 339 11.36 -20.64 -11.90
N ARG A 340 10.85 -19.49 -12.36
CA ARG A 340 11.59 -18.54 -13.22
C ARG A 340 12.82 -17.96 -12.51
N LYS A 341 13.92 -17.78 -13.23
CA LYS A 341 15.17 -17.20 -12.71
C LYS A 341 15.00 -15.74 -12.28
N GLY A 342 14.17 -14.97 -13.00
CA GLY A 342 13.89 -13.57 -12.68
C GLY A 342 13.07 -13.37 -11.40
N GLY A 343 12.40 -14.44 -10.94
CA GLY A 343 11.55 -14.39 -9.76
C GLY A 343 10.27 -13.56 -9.96
N ASN A 344 9.58 -13.31 -8.86
CA ASN A 344 8.28 -12.64 -8.85
C ASN A 344 8.28 -11.43 -7.89
N GLY A 345 7.61 -10.37 -8.29
CA GLY A 345 7.39 -9.16 -7.52
C GLY A 345 5.91 -8.77 -7.44
N VAL A 346 5.61 -7.75 -6.65
CA VAL A 346 4.27 -7.16 -6.54
C VAL A 346 4.34 -5.65 -6.52
N TYR A 347 3.42 -5.05 -7.25
CA TYR A 347 3.06 -3.63 -7.23
C TYR A 347 1.71 -3.49 -6.55
N TYR A 348 1.71 -2.92 -5.34
CA TYR A 348 0.57 -2.87 -4.42
C TYR A 348 0.16 -1.42 -4.12
N HIS A 349 -1.14 -1.15 -3.99
CA HIS A 349 -1.67 0.19 -3.82
C HIS A 349 -2.19 0.44 -2.39
N VAL A 350 -1.75 1.53 -1.77
CA VAL A 350 -2.43 2.18 -0.63
C VAL A 350 -3.03 3.54 -1.02
N SER A 351 -2.79 3.97 -2.24
CA SER A 351 -3.36 5.14 -2.89
C SER A 351 -3.65 4.81 -4.36
N TYR A 352 -4.74 5.34 -4.93
CA TYR A 352 -5.10 5.07 -6.30
C TYR A 352 -5.93 6.20 -6.94
N TRP A 353 -5.53 6.54 -8.15
CA TRP A 353 -6.28 7.42 -9.05
C TRP A 353 -6.99 6.59 -10.14
N GLY A 354 -8.31 6.45 -10.07
CA GLY A 354 -9.04 5.74 -11.13
C GLY A 354 -10.43 5.24 -10.74
N ARG A 355 -10.93 4.33 -11.57
CA ARG A 355 -12.28 3.77 -11.45
C ARG A 355 -12.32 2.56 -10.51
N PRO A 356 -13.42 2.36 -9.76
CA PRO A 356 -14.65 3.16 -9.73
C PRO A 356 -14.57 4.47 -8.97
N HIS A 357 -13.61 4.64 -8.05
CA HIS A 357 -13.40 5.87 -7.29
C HIS A 357 -11.95 5.98 -6.80
N ASP A 358 -11.43 7.20 -6.78
CA ASP A 358 -10.12 7.48 -6.20
C ASP A 358 -10.10 7.27 -4.70
N HIS A 359 -8.94 6.89 -4.15
CA HIS A 359 -8.61 7.01 -2.73
C HIS A 359 -7.20 7.62 -2.60
N LEU A 360 -7.17 8.95 -2.54
CA LEU A 360 -5.97 9.78 -2.68
C LEU A 360 -5.73 10.71 -1.48
N TRP A 361 -6.76 10.95 -0.67
CA TRP A 361 -6.68 11.97 0.37
C TRP A 361 -6.14 11.44 1.70
N LEU A 362 -6.80 10.40 2.24
CA LEU A 362 -6.40 9.76 3.49
C LEU A 362 -5.90 8.34 3.23
N SER A 363 -4.89 7.91 3.96
CA SER A 363 -4.39 6.54 3.90
C SER A 363 -5.30 5.61 4.72
N THR A 364 -6.32 5.09 4.07
CA THR A 364 -7.41 4.29 4.68
C THR A 364 -7.39 2.83 4.29
N MET A 365 -6.32 2.36 3.64
CA MET A 365 -6.13 0.93 3.41
C MET A 365 -5.95 0.21 4.74
N SER A 366 -6.76 -0.83 4.98
CA SER A 366 -6.68 -1.61 6.21
C SER A 366 -5.30 -2.27 6.37
N PRO A 367 -4.60 -2.06 7.48
CA PRO A 367 -3.35 -2.76 7.75
C PRO A 367 -3.50 -4.28 7.73
N SER A 368 -4.64 -4.79 8.18
CA SER A 368 -4.94 -6.23 8.16
C SER A 368 -5.12 -6.76 6.74
N LEU A 369 -5.65 -5.96 5.81
CA LEU A 369 -5.72 -6.32 4.39
C LEU A 369 -4.33 -6.35 3.76
N ILE A 370 -3.51 -5.33 4.02
CA ILE A 370 -2.11 -5.30 3.58
C ILE A 370 -1.40 -6.57 4.04
N TYR A 371 -1.51 -6.88 5.34
CA TYR A 371 -0.88 -8.06 5.92
C TYR A 371 -1.36 -9.36 5.25
N GLN A 372 -2.68 -9.57 5.16
CA GLN A 372 -3.25 -10.80 4.60
C GLN A 372 -2.82 -11.01 3.14
N GLN A 373 -2.89 -9.98 2.31
CA GLN A 373 -2.54 -10.07 0.89
C GLN A 373 -1.03 -10.20 0.67
N MET A 374 -0.22 -9.47 1.41
CA MET A 374 1.23 -9.52 1.25
C MET A 374 1.85 -10.79 1.85
N LYS A 375 1.29 -11.31 2.95
CA LYS A 375 1.65 -12.62 3.49
C LYS A 375 1.36 -13.72 2.47
N GLN A 376 0.16 -13.71 1.89
CA GLN A 376 -0.22 -14.66 0.84
C GLN A 376 0.66 -14.54 -0.40
N ALA A 377 0.98 -13.31 -0.83
CA ALA A 377 1.90 -13.08 -1.93
C ALA A 377 3.27 -13.74 -1.69
N TYR A 378 3.83 -13.52 -0.50
CA TYR A 378 5.11 -14.09 -0.12
C TYR A 378 5.06 -15.63 -0.10
N ASP A 379 4.02 -16.21 0.50
CA ASP A 379 3.82 -17.65 0.57
C ASP A 379 3.66 -18.28 -0.82
N GLN A 380 3.14 -17.53 -1.78
CA GLN A 380 3.02 -17.94 -3.19
C GLN A 380 4.27 -17.62 -4.03
N GLY A 381 5.40 -17.22 -3.40
CA GLY A 381 6.68 -17.03 -4.07
C GLY A 381 6.93 -15.63 -4.64
N ILE A 382 6.15 -14.62 -4.27
CA ILE A 382 6.41 -13.24 -4.63
C ILE A 382 7.42 -12.66 -3.64
N GLN A 383 8.71 -12.88 -3.89
CA GLN A 383 9.79 -12.60 -2.93
C GLN A 383 10.93 -11.75 -3.52
N LYS A 384 10.88 -11.44 -4.82
CA LYS A 384 11.97 -10.71 -5.48
C LYS A 384 11.89 -9.21 -5.30
N MET A 385 10.69 -8.63 -5.46
CA MET A 385 10.49 -7.18 -5.45
C MET A 385 9.11 -6.81 -4.92
N TRP A 386 9.07 -5.88 -3.98
CA TRP A 386 7.82 -5.30 -3.44
C TRP A 386 7.84 -3.78 -3.58
N ILE A 387 6.90 -3.23 -4.34
CA ILE A 387 6.74 -1.78 -4.52
C ILE A 387 5.35 -1.36 -4.05
N LEU A 388 5.32 -0.38 -3.15
CA LEU A 388 4.11 0.22 -2.62
C LEU A 388 3.80 1.54 -3.34
N ASN A 389 2.68 1.60 -4.04
CA ASN A 389 2.14 2.86 -4.53
C ASN A 389 1.54 3.62 -3.34
N VAL A 390 2.15 4.73 -2.98
CA VAL A 390 1.76 5.55 -1.82
C VAL A 390 1.02 6.83 -2.22
N GLY A 391 1.00 7.16 -3.53
CA GLY A 391 0.61 8.47 -3.98
C GLY A 391 1.61 9.50 -3.50
N ASP A 392 1.39 10.01 -2.29
CA ASP A 392 2.33 10.77 -1.49
C ASP A 392 2.81 9.99 -0.26
N ILE A 393 3.89 10.45 0.37
CA ILE A 393 4.37 9.86 1.64
C ILE A 393 3.37 10.14 2.76
N LYS A 394 2.82 11.35 2.78
CA LYS A 394 1.85 11.80 3.80
C LYS A 394 0.42 11.74 3.25
N PRO A 395 -0.54 11.18 3.98
CA PRO A 395 -0.47 10.63 5.35
C PRO A 395 -0.36 9.10 5.39
N ALA A 396 0.52 8.48 4.61
CA ALA A 396 0.64 7.03 4.47
C ALA A 396 1.72 6.39 5.39
N GLU A 397 2.20 7.12 6.39
CA GLU A 397 3.36 6.78 7.20
C GLU A 397 3.28 5.36 7.77
N TYR A 398 2.17 5.02 8.42
CA TYR A 398 2.02 3.71 9.05
C TYR A 398 1.96 2.57 8.03
N GLN A 399 1.19 2.74 6.95
CA GLN A 399 1.07 1.73 5.90
C GLN A 399 2.42 1.49 5.20
N ILE A 400 3.20 2.55 4.99
CA ILE A 400 4.55 2.44 4.42
C ILE A 400 5.45 1.62 5.35
N GLU A 401 5.48 1.94 6.65
CA GLU A 401 6.34 1.20 7.59
C GLU A 401 5.92 -0.25 7.74
N LEU A 402 4.63 -0.55 7.89
CA LEU A 402 4.13 -1.92 7.94
C LEU A 402 4.57 -2.72 6.71
N PHE A 403 4.39 -2.17 5.53
CA PHE A 403 4.77 -2.84 4.28
C PHE A 403 6.29 -3.08 4.20
N MET A 404 7.11 -2.11 4.59
CA MET A 404 8.57 -2.24 4.57
C MET A 404 9.08 -3.19 5.65
N ASP A 405 8.49 -3.18 6.85
CA ASP A 405 8.84 -4.11 7.91
C ASP A 405 8.47 -5.56 7.55
N MET A 406 7.33 -5.78 6.88
CA MET A 406 6.99 -7.08 6.30
C MET A 406 8.01 -7.51 5.23
N ALA A 407 8.38 -6.62 4.32
CA ALA A 407 9.36 -6.92 3.28
C ALA A 407 10.78 -7.18 3.84
N TRP A 408 11.09 -6.57 4.98
CA TRP A 408 12.35 -6.79 5.69
C TRP A 408 12.38 -8.08 6.49
N ASN A 409 11.37 -8.33 7.32
CA ASN A 409 11.29 -9.52 8.16
C ASN A 409 9.84 -9.97 8.35
N LEU A 410 9.34 -10.71 7.36
CA LEU A 410 7.96 -11.18 7.34
C LEU A 410 7.66 -12.13 8.51
N ASP A 411 8.61 -13.00 8.86
CA ASP A 411 8.41 -13.97 9.94
C ASP A 411 8.18 -13.27 11.28
N LYS A 412 8.94 -12.20 11.56
CA LYS A 412 8.77 -11.39 12.78
C LYS A 412 7.40 -10.74 12.82
N VAL A 413 7.00 -10.06 11.75
CA VAL A 413 5.68 -9.39 11.68
C VAL A 413 4.54 -10.41 11.78
N SER A 414 4.70 -11.59 11.14
CA SER A 414 3.70 -12.65 11.22
C SER A 414 3.59 -13.28 12.61
N PHE A 415 4.70 -13.40 13.31
CA PHE A 415 4.70 -13.92 14.69
C PHE A 415 4.08 -12.93 15.69
N GLU A 416 4.38 -11.65 15.57
CA GLU A 416 3.88 -10.60 16.45
C GLU A 416 2.41 -10.24 16.15
N GLY A 417 2.04 -10.22 14.86
CA GLY A 417 0.72 -9.80 14.37
C GLY A 417 0.58 -8.30 14.16
N VAL A 418 -0.39 -7.90 13.35
CA VAL A 418 -0.61 -6.50 12.95
C VAL A 418 -1.00 -5.62 14.14
N THR A 419 -1.80 -6.13 15.07
CA THR A 419 -2.18 -5.40 16.29
C THR A 419 -0.96 -5.03 17.14
N ALA A 420 -0.04 -5.97 17.36
CA ALA A 420 1.19 -5.71 18.10
C ALA A 420 2.11 -4.74 17.34
N HIS A 421 2.21 -4.89 16.02
CA HIS A 421 2.98 -3.96 15.18
C HIS A 421 2.46 -2.52 15.29
N LEU A 422 1.14 -2.31 15.16
CA LEU A 422 0.53 -0.99 15.33
C LEU A 422 0.74 -0.43 16.73
N LYS A 423 0.60 -1.28 17.77
CA LYS A 423 0.86 -0.88 19.16
C LYS A 423 2.29 -0.39 19.36
N HIS A 424 3.28 -1.16 18.91
CA HIS A 424 4.70 -0.79 19.03
C HIS A 424 5.02 0.51 18.25
N TRP A 425 4.42 0.68 17.07
CA TRP A 425 4.53 1.91 16.29
C TRP A 425 3.99 3.11 17.07
N LEU A 426 2.76 3.02 17.60
CA LEU A 426 2.16 4.09 18.41
C LEU A 426 2.96 4.40 19.67
N GLU A 427 3.47 3.37 20.36
CA GLU A 427 4.30 3.52 21.57
C GLU A 427 5.60 4.27 21.26
N ARG A 428 6.24 3.95 20.15
CA ARG A 428 7.48 4.62 19.71
C ARG A 428 7.23 6.08 19.34
N GLU A 429 6.17 6.35 18.58
CA GLU A 429 5.89 7.70 18.07
C GLU A 429 5.28 8.63 19.13
N LEU A 430 4.40 8.13 19.97
CA LEU A 430 3.53 8.95 20.83
C LEU A 430 3.67 8.66 22.32
N GLY A 431 4.46 7.66 22.68
CA GLY A 431 4.62 7.20 24.06
C GLY A 431 3.53 6.21 24.50
N THR A 432 3.88 5.36 25.47
CA THR A 432 3.07 4.22 25.93
C THR A 432 1.69 4.65 26.47
N SER A 433 1.61 5.78 27.19
CA SER A 433 0.35 6.26 27.78
C SER A 433 -0.67 6.66 26.70
N CYS A 434 -0.22 7.35 25.67
CA CYS A 434 -1.05 7.72 24.54
C CYS A 434 -1.43 6.49 23.71
N ALA A 435 -0.47 5.64 23.38
CA ALA A 435 -0.64 4.44 22.57
C ALA A 435 -1.72 3.50 23.14
N LYS A 436 -1.76 3.29 24.45
CA LYS A 436 -2.78 2.47 25.10
C LYS A 436 -4.21 2.97 24.83
N THR A 437 -4.40 4.28 24.75
CA THR A 437 -5.70 4.90 24.48
C THR A 437 -6.02 4.90 23.01
N ILE A 438 -5.02 5.12 22.15
CA ILE A 438 -5.20 5.34 20.71
C ILE A 438 -5.22 4.03 19.90
N LEU A 439 -4.60 2.97 20.36
CA LEU A 439 -4.62 1.68 19.65
C LEU A 439 -6.04 1.23 19.25
N PRO A 440 -7.02 1.12 20.15
CA PRO A 440 -8.38 0.72 19.78
C PRO A 440 -9.05 1.76 18.85
N VAL A 441 -8.71 3.03 18.97
CA VAL A 441 -9.22 4.09 18.10
C VAL A 441 -8.73 3.88 16.65
N MET A 442 -7.44 3.62 16.45
CA MET A 442 -6.88 3.39 15.12
C MET A 442 -7.40 2.08 14.50
N GLN A 443 -7.56 1.04 15.32
CA GLN A 443 -8.16 -0.22 14.85
C GLN A 443 -9.60 0.01 14.35
N GLU A 444 -10.41 0.72 15.13
CA GLU A 444 -11.79 1.05 14.74
C GLU A 444 -11.84 2.01 13.53
N HIS A 445 -10.95 3.00 13.47
CA HIS A 445 -10.81 3.88 12.30
C HIS A 445 -10.56 3.08 11.02
N TYR A 446 -9.60 2.15 11.03
CA TYR A 446 -9.32 1.30 9.87
C TYR A 446 -10.47 0.36 9.55
N ARG A 447 -11.17 -0.19 10.57
CA ARG A 447 -12.35 -1.03 10.35
C ARG A 447 -13.49 -0.26 9.67
N LEU A 448 -13.82 0.92 10.17
CA LEU A 448 -14.85 1.77 9.58
C LEU A 448 -14.48 2.20 8.15
N ALA A 449 -13.21 2.55 7.90
CA ALA A 449 -12.72 2.87 6.57
C ALA A 449 -12.71 1.65 5.64
N HIS A 450 -12.48 0.45 6.16
CA HIS A 450 -12.59 -0.79 5.39
C HIS A 450 -14.04 -1.06 4.95
N ILE A 451 -15.02 -0.86 5.82
CA ILE A 451 -16.44 -0.96 5.45
C ILE A 451 -16.77 -0.02 4.29
N ARG A 452 -16.35 1.24 4.39
CA ARG A 452 -16.45 2.21 3.29
C ARG A 452 -15.50 3.38 3.55
N LYS A 453 -14.65 3.68 2.56
CA LYS A 453 -13.68 4.78 2.67
C LYS A 453 -14.40 6.14 2.79
N PRO A 454 -13.83 7.11 3.52
CA PRO A 454 -14.39 8.45 3.61
C PRO A 454 -14.68 9.08 2.25
N GLU A 455 -13.81 8.89 1.27
CA GLU A 455 -13.93 9.39 -0.10
C GLU A 455 -15.11 8.75 -0.87
N PHE A 456 -15.57 7.57 -0.44
CA PHE A 456 -16.67 6.84 -1.09
C PHE A 456 -18.06 7.15 -0.49
N MET A 457 -18.10 7.99 0.55
CA MET A 457 -19.35 8.28 1.28
C MET A 457 -20.37 9.07 0.46
N GLY A 458 -19.97 9.74 -0.62
CA GLY A 458 -20.87 10.43 -1.53
C GLY A 458 -21.56 9.55 -2.55
N ASN A 459 -21.31 8.25 -2.51
CA ASN A 459 -21.85 7.28 -3.46
C ASN A 459 -21.63 7.66 -4.93
N THR A 460 -20.50 8.32 -5.21
CA THR A 460 -20.07 8.72 -6.55
C THR A 460 -19.17 7.67 -7.18
N ARG A 461 -19.06 7.71 -8.50
CA ARG A 461 -18.06 6.98 -9.29
C ARG A 461 -17.36 7.93 -10.25
N GLU A 462 -16.08 7.71 -10.46
CA GLU A 462 -15.24 8.59 -11.26
C GLU A 462 -15.10 8.09 -12.70
N GLU A 463 -14.84 9.03 -13.61
CA GLU A 463 -14.55 8.76 -15.03
C GLU A 463 -15.61 7.89 -15.75
N GLU A 464 -16.80 7.74 -15.20
CA GLU A 464 -17.91 7.10 -15.87
C GLU A 464 -18.47 7.99 -16.96
N LYS A 465 -18.89 7.39 -18.10
CA LYS A 465 -19.45 8.14 -19.23
C LYS A 465 -20.75 8.85 -18.86
N ASN A 466 -21.60 8.19 -18.06
CA ASN A 466 -22.85 8.77 -17.61
C ASN A 466 -22.59 9.72 -16.42
N PRO A 467 -22.84 11.03 -16.56
CA PRO A 467 -22.56 12.00 -15.53
C PRO A 467 -23.35 11.79 -14.22
N VAL A 468 -24.45 11.04 -14.22
CA VAL A 468 -25.23 10.72 -13.00
C VAL A 468 -24.41 9.99 -11.94
N TYR A 469 -23.36 9.28 -12.34
CA TYR A 469 -22.44 8.62 -11.39
C TYR A 469 -21.51 9.59 -10.66
N ARG A 470 -21.37 10.83 -11.13
CA ARG A 470 -20.50 11.85 -10.51
C ARG A 470 -21.24 12.74 -9.54
N VAL A 471 -22.56 12.63 -9.46
CA VAL A 471 -23.38 13.45 -8.54
C VAL A 471 -23.41 12.76 -7.18
N VAL A 472 -23.17 13.54 -6.12
CA VAL A 472 -23.31 13.08 -4.73
C VAL A 472 -24.76 12.68 -4.49
N LYS A 473 -24.97 11.48 -3.98
CA LYS A 473 -26.30 10.91 -3.73
C LYS A 473 -26.29 10.01 -2.48
N ASP A 474 -27.48 9.58 -2.09
CA ASP A 474 -27.63 8.74 -0.92
C ASP A 474 -26.93 7.39 -1.06
N LEU A 475 -26.36 6.93 0.03
CA LEU A 475 -25.94 5.55 0.21
C LEU A 475 -27.20 4.68 0.42
N PRO A 476 -27.18 3.41 0.03
CA PRO A 476 -28.28 2.49 0.28
C PRO A 476 -28.25 2.00 1.75
N TRP A 477 -28.24 2.94 2.68
CA TRP A 477 -28.18 2.72 4.12
C TRP A 477 -29.46 3.20 4.79
N SER A 478 -29.93 2.45 5.78
CA SER A 478 -31.03 2.84 6.64
C SER A 478 -30.63 3.96 7.61
N GLU A 479 -31.61 4.63 8.18
CA GLU A 479 -31.39 5.64 9.21
C GLU A 479 -30.60 5.07 10.41
N ARG A 480 -30.88 3.81 10.80
CA ARG A 480 -30.14 3.13 11.87
C ARG A 480 -28.64 2.98 11.52
N GLU A 481 -28.33 2.47 10.32
CA GLU A 481 -26.94 2.28 9.87
C GLU A 481 -26.18 3.60 9.79
N ILE A 482 -26.84 4.66 9.33
CA ILE A 482 -26.26 6.00 9.29
C ILE A 482 -25.93 6.49 10.71
N ASN A 483 -26.88 6.37 11.65
CA ASN A 483 -26.70 6.83 13.02
C ASN A 483 -25.65 6.01 13.76
N GLU A 484 -25.61 4.70 13.58
CA GLU A 484 -24.56 3.85 14.15
C GLU A 484 -23.16 4.30 13.67
N ARG A 485 -23.01 4.59 12.39
CA ARG A 485 -21.73 5.08 11.85
C ARG A 485 -21.35 6.47 12.35
N LEU A 486 -22.29 7.39 12.42
CA LEU A 486 -22.08 8.73 12.98
C LEU A 486 -21.65 8.67 14.45
N ASN A 487 -22.29 7.80 15.24
CA ASN A 487 -21.95 7.60 16.64
C ASN A 487 -20.55 7.01 16.79
N ALA A 488 -20.20 5.97 16.03
CA ALA A 488 -18.88 5.38 16.06
C ALA A 488 -17.78 6.42 15.77
N TYR A 489 -17.91 7.22 14.73
CA TYR A 489 -16.95 8.28 14.44
C TYR A 489 -16.95 9.40 15.50
N SER A 490 -18.08 9.68 16.14
CA SER A 490 -18.13 10.65 17.23
C SER A 490 -17.33 10.19 18.44
N GLU A 491 -17.44 8.91 18.80
CA GLU A 491 -16.65 8.30 19.89
C GLU A 491 -15.14 8.33 19.59
N LEU A 492 -14.75 8.03 18.35
CA LEU A 492 -13.35 8.14 17.91
C LEU A 492 -12.84 9.59 18.03
N SER A 493 -13.60 10.53 17.51
CA SER A 493 -13.29 11.96 17.54
C SER A 493 -13.07 12.47 18.96
N GLU A 494 -14.01 12.17 19.88
CA GLU A 494 -13.90 12.57 21.29
C GLU A 494 -12.69 11.93 21.98
N THR A 495 -12.42 10.67 21.71
CA THR A 495 -11.29 9.96 22.31
C THR A 495 -9.97 10.54 21.84
N VAL A 496 -9.84 10.87 20.55
CA VAL A 496 -8.66 11.53 19.99
C VAL A 496 -8.44 12.92 20.61
N GLU A 497 -9.48 13.72 20.79
CA GLU A 497 -9.34 15.03 21.44
C GLU A 497 -8.85 14.89 22.90
N LYS A 498 -9.42 13.97 23.67
CA LYS A 498 -9.03 13.73 25.07
C LYS A 498 -7.62 13.17 25.21
N ALA A 499 -7.19 12.34 24.25
CA ALA A 499 -5.88 11.69 24.29
C ALA A 499 -4.71 12.66 24.02
N ALA A 500 -4.96 13.79 23.38
CA ALA A 500 -3.94 14.81 23.12
C ALA A 500 -3.20 15.26 24.41
N SER A 501 -3.90 15.30 25.55
CA SER A 501 -3.29 15.63 26.84
C SER A 501 -2.28 14.59 27.38
N LYS A 502 -2.25 13.39 26.80
CA LYS A 502 -1.33 12.30 27.17
C LYS A 502 -0.08 12.26 26.30
N VAL A 503 -0.02 13.10 25.27
CA VAL A 503 1.09 13.17 24.33
C VAL A 503 2.14 14.12 24.88
N PRO A 504 3.44 13.80 24.83
CA PRO A 504 4.51 14.72 25.16
C PRO A 504 4.40 16.04 24.38
N ALA A 505 4.75 17.16 25.02
CA ALA A 505 4.61 18.49 24.43
C ALA A 505 5.39 18.64 23.11
N ASP A 506 6.55 18.02 23.01
CA ASP A 506 7.43 18.02 21.83
C ASP A 506 7.02 17.03 20.74
N ARG A 507 5.88 16.32 20.93
CA ARG A 507 5.31 15.37 19.94
C ARG A 507 3.86 15.71 19.57
N GLN A 508 3.39 16.91 19.90
CA GLN A 508 2.02 17.33 19.57
C GLN A 508 1.78 17.44 18.07
N SER A 509 2.78 17.92 17.30
CA SER A 509 2.71 17.94 15.84
C SER A 509 2.64 16.53 15.27
N ALA A 510 3.49 15.61 15.72
CA ALA A 510 3.44 14.21 15.34
C ALA A 510 2.08 13.56 15.64
N TYR A 511 1.51 13.82 16.81
CA TYR A 511 0.18 13.35 17.17
C TYR A 511 -0.89 13.88 16.22
N PHE A 512 -0.83 15.16 15.88
CA PHE A 512 -1.78 15.75 14.95
C PHE A 512 -1.68 15.10 13.57
N GLU A 513 -0.47 14.95 13.05
CA GLU A 513 -0.22 14.37 11.72
C GLU A 513 -0.62 12.90 11.63
N LEU A 514 -0.18 12.09 12.60
CA LEU A 514 -0.27 10.63 12.54
C LEU A 514 -1.63 10.07 13.03
N VAL A 515 -2.35 10.81 13.88
CA VAL A 515 -3.58 10.33 14.51
C VAL A 515 -4.72 11.31 14.36
N LYS A 516 -4.53 12.56 14.84
CA LYS A 516 -5.65 13.48 14.97
C LYS A 516 -6.23 13.88 13.62
N TYR A 517 -5.40 14.30 12.67
CA TYR A 517 -5.87 14.68 11.34
C TYR A 517 -6.55 13.53 10.59
N PRO A 518 -5.96 12.33 10.45
CA PRO A 518 -6.62 11.23 9.76
C PRO A 518 -7.99 10.86 10.34
N VAL A 519 -8.10 10.76 11.67
CA VAL A 519 -9.35 10.39 12.35
C VAL A 519 -10.39 11.51 12.27
N GLN A 520 -9.99 12.75 12.55
CA GLN A 520 -10.91 13.89 12.52
C GLN A 520 -11.39 14.22 11.10
N ALA A 521 -10.48 14.17 10.11
CA ALA A 521 -10.84 14.41 8.72
C ALA A 521 -11.82 13.33 8.20
N ALA A 522 -11.59 12.07 8.53
CA ALA A 522 -12.53 10.98 8.21
C ALA A 522 -13.87 11.17 8.92
N THR A 523 -13.86 11.56 10.20
CA THR A 523 -15.07 11.87 10.97
C THR A 523 -15.89 12.95 10.29
N GLN A 524 -15.26 14.06 9.95
CA GLN A 524 -15.96 15.19 9.34
C GLN A 524 -16.44 14.88 7.92
N MET A 525 -15.71 14.07 7.15
CA MET A 525 -16.16 13.63 5.83
C MET A 525 -17.41 12.75 5.93
N ASN A 526 -17.46 11.83 6.89
CA ASN A 526 -18.65 11.04 7.18
C ASN A 526 -19.82 11.93 7.62
N ARG A 527 -19.59 12.85 8.57
CA ARG A 527 -20.62 13.81 9.02
C ARG A 527 -21.16 14.64 7.88
N LYS A 528 -20.29 15.20 7.03
CA LYS A 528 -20.68 16.02 5.88
C LYS A 528 -21.69 15.30 4.98
N LEU A 529 -21.39 14.05 4.62
CA LEU A 529 -22.18 13.31 3.64
C LEU A 529 -23.41 12.62 4.25
N LEU A 530 -23.27 12.10 5.48
CA LEU A 530 -24.39 11.43 6.14
C LEU A 530 -25.42 12.42 6.72
N TYR A 531 -24.99 13.56 7.27
CA TYR A 531 -25.95 14.62 7.65
C TYR A 531 -26.65 15.20 6.45
N ALA A 532 -26.00 15.35 5.30
CA ALA A 532 -26.65 15.75 4.07
C ALA A 532 -27.69 14.70 3.61
N GLN A 533 -27.40 13.41 3.73
CA GLN A 533 -28.35 12.36 3.45
C GLN A 533 -29.58 12.43 4.38
N LEU A 534 -29.36 12.56 5.68
CA LEU A 534 -30.46 12.74 6.64
C LEU A 534 -31.26 14.00 6.36
N ALA A 535 -30.62 15.11 6.03
CA ALA A 535 -31.28 16.38 5.72
C ALA A 535 -32.14 16.32 4.44
N ARG A 536 -31.73 15.56 3.42
CA ARG A 536 -32.56 15.31 2.23
C ARG A 536 -33.88 14.62 2.55
N HIS A 537 -33.94 13.91 3.68
CA HIS A 537 -35.11 13.18 4.15
C HIS A 537 -35.80 13.84 5.36
N ASP A 538 -35.53 15.14 5.60
CA ASP A 538 -36.09 15.91 6.71
C ASP A 538 -35.84 15.29 8.11
N LYS A 539 -34.71 14.59 8.26
CA LYS A 539 -34.28 13.93 9.51
C LYS A 539 -33.20 14.71 10.26
N GLU A 540 -32.57 15.70 9.61
CA GLU A 540 -31.50 16.50 10.18
C GLU A 540 -31.39 17.86 9.48
N ASP A 541 -30.66 18.80 10.08
CA ASP A 541 -30.38 20.12 9.54
C ASP A 541 -29.15 20.12 8.61
N TRP A 542 -29.25 20.83 7.49
CA TRP A 542 -28.16 21.00 6.53
C TRP A 542 -26.92 21.68 7.12
N GLU A 543 -27.10 22.50 8.14
CA GLU A 543 -26.06 23.23 8.83
C GLU A 543 -25.00 22.31 9.44
N LYS A 544 -25.38 21.09 9.85
CA LYS A 544 -24.43 20.09 10.34
C LYS A 544 -23.49 19.57 9.23
N SER A 545 -24.01 19.39 8.02
CA SER A 545 -23.20 19.05 6.85
C SER A 545 -22.23 20.17 6.49
N ASP A 546 -22.72 21.40 6.49
CA ASP A 546 -21.91 22.58 6.21
C ASP A 546 -20.79 22.79 7.24
N ALA A 547 -21.11 22.66 8.53
CA ALA A 547 -20.12 22.75 9.62
C ALA A 547 -19.03 21.68 9.51
N ALA A 548 -19.39 20.47 9.07
CA ALA A 548 -18.42 19.41 8.86
C ALA A 548 -17.46 19.74 7.69
N TYR A 549 -17.96 20.32 6.60
CA TYR A 549 -17.11 20.80 5.51
C TYR A 549 -16.12 21.88 5.99
N ASP A 550 -16.60 22.88 6.73
CA ASP A 550 -15.76 23.95 7.27
C ASP A 550 -14.69 23.41 8.23
N SER A 551 -15.04 22.36 9.01
CA SER A 551 -14.09 21.66 9.90
C SER A 551 -12.99 20.96 9.12
N ILE A 552 -13.28 20.30 7.99
CA ILE A 552 -12.25 19.68 7.14
C ILE A 552 -11.27 20.74 6.63
N ALA A 553 -11.79 21.88 6.16
CA ALA A 553 -10.96 22.98 5.67
C ALA A 553 -10.05 23.53 6.79
N ALA A 554 -10.57 23.73 7.99
CA ALA A 554 -9.81 24.21 9.14
C ALA A 554 -8.71 23.20 9.57
N LEU A 555 -9.03 21.90 9.62
CA LEU A 555 -8.06 20.83 9.91
C LEU A 555 -6.93 20.81 8.89
N THR A 556 -7.25 20.95 7.61
CA THR A 556 -6.25 20.98 6.52
C THR A 556 -5.35 22.22 6.61
N GLN A 557 -5.93 23.38 6.91
CA GLN A 557 -5.16 24.61 7.13
C GLN A 557 -4.22 24.46 8.32
N HIS A 558 -4.69 23.86 9.42
CA HIS A 558 -3.85 23.61 10.60
C HIS A 558 -2.71 22.66 10.28
N TYR A 559 -2.98 21.56 9.55
CA TYR A 559 -1.93 20.62 9.09
C TYR A 559 -0.81 21.37 8.35
N ASN A 560 -1.19 22.20 7.39
CA ASN A 560 -0.23 22.94 6.56
C ASN A 560 0.52 24.05 7.34
N SER A 561 0.06 24.42 8.52
CA SER A 561 0.70 25.41 9.39
C SER A 561 1.65 24.82 10.44
N LEU A 562 1.65 23.51 10.61
CA LEU A 562 2.50 22.82 11.59
C LEU A 562 3.97 23.16 11.40
N GLU A 563 4.72 23.14 12.50
CA GLU A 563 6.18 23.39 12.51
C GLU A 563 6.55 24.67 11.74
N ASN A 564 5.83 25.77 12.02
CA ASN A 564 6.01 27.07 11.35
C ASN A 564 5.83 26.99 9.84
N GLY A 565 4.92 26.16 9.36
CA GLY A 565 4.59 26.01 7.94
C GLY A 565 5.53 25.08 7.18
N LYS A 566 6.27 24.21 7.86
CA LYS A 566 7.11 23.16 7.25
C LYS A 566 6.31 22.36 6.22
N TRP A 567 5.04 22.06 6.52
CA TRP A 567 4.16 21.26 5.67
C TRP A 567 3.21 22.10 4.81
N ASN A 568 3.46 23.39 4.67
CA ASN A 568 2.60 24.24 3.83
C ASN A 568 2.50 23.67 2.40
N ARG A 569 1.27 23.45 1.93
CA ARG A 569 0.91 22.82 0.64
C ARG A 569 1.11 21.29 0.55
N MET A 570 1.45 20.62 1.65
CA MET A 570 1.55 19.17 1.67
C MET A 570 0.16 18.49 1.69
N MET A 571 -0.82 19.10 2.38
CA MET A 571 -2.15 18.52 2.52
C MET A 571 -3.18 19.30 1.73
N ASP A 572 -3.95 18.58 0.89
CA ASP A 572 -5.13 19.07 0.19
C ASP A 572 -6.28 18.07 0.37
N PHE A 573 -7.43 18.54 0.86
CA PHE A 573 -8.60 17.69 1.04
C PHE A 573 -9.51 17.61 -0.19
N LYS A 574 -9.06 18.13 -1.32
CA LYS A 574 -9.78 18.11 -2.60
C LYS A 574 -8.94 17.53 -3.74
N PRO A 575 -8.30 16.37 -3.56
CA PRO A 575 -7.54 15.78 -4.65
C PRO A 575 -8.41 15.68 -5.91
N ARG A 576 -7.84 16.06 -7.05
CA ARG A 576 -8.54 16.15 -8.34
C ARG A 576 -9.81 17.01 -8.36
N LYS A 577 -10.12 17.74 -7.29
CA LYS A 577 -11.32 18.58 -7.16
C LYS A 577 -12.63 17.84 -7.46
N LEU A 578 -12.71 16.58 -7.04
CA LEU A 578 -13.88 15.74 -7.27
C LEU A 578 -15.11 16.29 -6.51
N PRO A 579 -16.33 16.09 -7.04
CA PRO A 579 -17.57 16.61 -6.42
C PRO A 579 -17.77 16.16 -4.98
N VAL A 580 -17.33 14.96 -4.62
CA VAL A 580 -17.44 14.42 -3.25
C VAL A 580 -16.74 15.28 -2.20
N PHE A 581 -15.71 16.04 -2.60
CA PHE A 581 -14.98 16.94 -1.69
C PHE A 581 -15.59 18.34 -1.56
N ASN A 582 -16.57 18.68 -2.38
CA ASN A 582 -17.24 19.96 -2.30
C ASN A 582 -18.21 20.01 -1.12
N ARG A 583 -18.68 21.21 -0.79
CA ARG A 583 -19.87 21.39 0.05
C ARG A 583 -21.05 20.68 -0.63
N VAL A 584 -21.85 19.94 0.12
CA VAL A 584 -22.96 19.19 -0.48
C VAL A 584 -24.06 20.15 -0.92
N GLU A 585 -24.52 20.01 -2.16
CA GLU A 585 -25.64 20.80 -2.67
C GLU A 585 -26.93 20.40 -1.96
N ARG A 586 -27.72 21.42 -1.56
CA ARG A 586 -29.04 21.24 -0.92
C ARG A 586 -30.07 20.87 -1.97
N ASN A 587 -30.34 19.59 -2.09
CA ASN A 587 -31.34 19.05 -3.01
C ASN A 587 -32.28 18.10 -2.26
N ALA A 588 -33.47 17.86 -2.82
CA ALA A 588 -34.43 16.90 -2.27
C ALA A 588 -33.97 15.46 -2.54
N ALA A 589 -34.44 14.53 -1.72
CA ALA A 589 -34.26 13.10 -1.96
C ALA A 589 -34.94 12.68 -3.26
N THR A 590 -34.24 11.84 -4.03
CA THR A 590 -34.76 11.31 -5.30
C THR A 590 -35.48 9.96 -5.15
N ALA A 591 -35.34 9.33 -3.98
CA ALA A 591 -35.97 8.07 -3.60
C ALA A 591 -36.20 8.03 -2.08
N PRO A 592 -37.10 7.20 -1.58
CA PRO A 592 -37.23 6.98 -0.14
C PRO A 592 -35.93 6.46 0.47
N MET A 593 -35.72 6.78 1.76
CA MET A 593 -34.61 6.22 2.52
C MET A 593 -34.73 4.69 2.56
N THR A 594 -33.59 4.00 2.48
CA THR A 594 -33.54 2.55 2.58
C THR A 594 -34.19 2.07 3.88
N ALA A 595 -35.14 1.16 3.78
CA ALA A 595 -35.79 0.57 4.94
C ALA A 595 -34.79 -0.29 5.74
N ASP A 596 -34.90 -0.21 7.05
CA ASP A 596 -34.11 -1.09 7.92
C ASP A 596 -34.55 -2.55 7.78
N ARG A 597 -33.58 -3.43 7.57
CA ARG A 597 -33.85 -4.87 7.43
C ARG A 597 -33.09 -5.62 8.53
N LYS A 598 -33.83 -6.08 9.53
CA LYS A 598 -33.26 -6.82 10.65
C LYS A 598 -33.09 -8.30 10.30
N ALA A 599 -31.87 -8.81 10.39
CA ALA A 599 -31.60 -10.23 10.27
C ALA A 599 -32.19 -11.01 11.47
N ALA A 600 -32.77 -12.17 11.21
CA ALA A 600 -33.21 -13.10 12.24
C ALA A 600 -32.01 -13.72 12.99
N CYS A 601 -30.94 -13.98 12.23
CA CYS A 601 -29.64 -14.41 12.77
C CYS A 601 -28.50 -13.77 11.98
N GLN A 602 -27.40 -13.48 12.68
CA GLN A 602 -26.19 -12.92 12.09
C GLN A 602 -24.96 -13.50 12.76
N TRP A 603 -23.93 -13.76 11.97
CA TRP A 603 -22.61 -14.20 12.44
C TRP A 603 -21.52 -13.55 11.60
N ASN A 604 -20.35 -13.30 12.21
CA ASN A 604 -19.11 -13.10 11.48
C ASN A 604 -18.42 -14.44 11.20
N GLY A 605 -17.40 -14.44 10.32
CA GLY A 605 -16.71 -15.66 9.92
C GLY A 605 -16.09 -16.47 11.08
N ALA A 606 -15.68 -15.79 12.17
CA ALA A 606 -15.05 -16.43 13.32
C ALA A 606 -16.04 -17.06 14.31
N GLU A 607 -17.35 -16.83 14.17
CA GLU A 607 -18.41 -17.32 15.10
C GLU A 607 -18.99 -18.68 14.73
N ALA A 608 -18.41 -19.38 13.77
CA ALA A 608 -18.83 -20.73 13.43
C ALA A 608 -18.70 -21.68 14.65
N LYS A 609 -19.75 -22.45 14.92
CA LYS A 609 -19.74 -23.42 16.04
C LYS A 609 -18.86 -24.63 15.80
N LYS A 610 -18.61 -24.98 14.55
CA LYS A 610 -17.74 -26.09 14.12
C LYS A 610 -17.00 -25.71 12.86
N GLY A 611 -15.80 -26.25 12.71
CA GLY A 611 -14.94 -26.08 11.55
C GLY A 611 -13.63 -25.39 11.91
N ASN A 612 -12.67 -25.51 11.00
CA ASN A 612 -11.37 -24.87 11.12
C ASN A 612 -11.29 -23.71 10.12
N ALA A 613 -11.05 -22.52 10.64
CA ALA A 613 -10.81 -21.33 9.82
C ALA A 613 -9.66 -20.53 10.41
N ILE A 614 -8.98 -19.79 9.55
CA ILE A 614 -7.94 -18.84 9.97
C ILE A 614 -8.63 -17.50 10.15
N VAL A 615 -8.71 -17.03 11.39
CA VAL A 615 -9.29 -15.71 11.68
C VAL A 615 -8.35 -14.63 11.17
N CYS A 616 -8.86 -13.78 10.31
CA CYS A 616 -8.18 -12.60 9.80
C CYS A 616 -8.51 -11.41 10.72
N GLU A 617 -7.75 -11.27 11.81
CA GLU A 617 -8.00 -10.23 12.81
C GLU A 617 -7.95 -8.82 12.20
N GLY A 618 -8.93 -8.00 12.52
CA GLY A 618 -9.07 -6.63 12.02
C GLY A 618 -9.59 -6.54 10.58
N LEU A 619 -9.95 -7.65 9.94
CA LEU A 619 -10.44 -7.69 8.56
C LEU A 619 -11.92 -8.07 8.50
N GLY A 620 -12.65 -7.47 7.57
CA GLY A 620 -14.09 -7.64 7.41
C GLY A 620 -14.92 -6.61 8.18
N TYR A 621 -16.24 -6.74 8.07
CA TYR A 621 -17.20 -5.78 8.63
C TYR A 621 -17.10 -5.63 10.15
N GLU A 622 -16.91 -6.75 10.86
CA GLU A 622 -16.73 -6.79 12.32
C GLU A 622 -15.26 -7.01 12.74
N GLY A 623 -14.33 -6.96 11.78
CA GLY A 623 -12.91 -7.20 12.05
C GLY A 623 -12.57 -8.66 12.37
N LYS A 624 -13.43 -9.61 11.99
CA LYS A 624 -13.31 -11.05 12.29
C LYS A 624 -13.70 -11.94 11.12
N ALA A 625 -13.30 -11.56 9.89
CA ALA A 625 -13.42 -12.43 8.73
C ALA A 625 -12.57 -13.70 8.93
N ALA A 626 -12.98 -14.80 8.29
CA ALA A 626 -12.31 -16.08 8.45
C ALA A 626 -12.01 -16.73 7.09
N GLU A 627 -10.75 -17.01 6.85
CA GLU A 627 -10.32 -17.80 5.68
C GLU A 627 -10.62 -19.28 5.92
N ILE A 628 -11.35 -19.87 5.00
CA ILE A 628 -11.71 -21.28 5.02
C ILE A 628 -10.75 -22.02 4.08
N ARG A 629 -9.98 -22.98 4.59
CA ARG A 629 -9.10 -23.78 3.75
C ARG A 629 -9.90 -24.59 2.75
N LYS A 630 -9.34 -24.79 1.57
CA LYS A 630 -9.96 -25.66 0.55
C LYS A 630 -10.33 -27.03 1.13
N GLY A 631 -11.60 -27.39 1.01
CA GLY A 631 -12.14 -28.64 1.51
C GLY A 631 -12.70 -28.58 2.93
N ASP A 632 -12.33 -27.57 3.73
CA ASP A 632 -12.90 -27.36 5.07
C ASP A 632 -14.27 -26.67 5.00
N ALA A 633 -15.03 -26.79 6.09
CA ALA A 633 -16.36 -26.21 6.21
C ALA A 633 -16.56 -25.54 7.57
N LEU A 634 -17.36 -24.47 7.56
CA LEU A 634 -17.86 -23.80 8.77
C LEU A 634 -19.33 -24.13 8.95
N THR A 635 -19.74 -24.40 10.20
CA THR A 635 -21.12 -24.69 10.57
C THR A 635 -21.66 -23.62 11.51
N PHE A 636 -22.78 -23.00 11.13
CA PHE A 636 -23.54 -22.06 11.91
C PHE A 636 -24.84 -22.74 12.37
N SER A 637 -25.26 -22.51 13.61
CA SER A 637 -26.45 -23.13 14.15
C SER A 637 -27.45 -22.09 14.62
N PHE A 638 -28.71 -22.28 14.27
CA PHE A 638 -29.79 -21.37 14.68
C PHE A 638 -31.03 -22.15 15.14
N GLY A 639 -31.90 -21.46 15.85
CA GLY A 639 -33.16 -22.05 16.36
C GLY A 639 -34.27 -22.03 15.35
N ASN A 640 -35.46 -22.39 15.80
CA ASN A 640 -36.65 -22.40 15.00
C ASN A 640 -37.01 -21.00 14.47
N LEU A 641 -37.26 -20.91 13.18
CA LEU A 641 -37.78 -19.72 12.52
C LEU A 641 -39.29 -19.90 12.23
N LYS A 642 -39.99 -18.78 12.08
CA LYS A 642 -41.47 -18.79 11.83
C LYS A 642 -41.82 -18.83 10.35
N THR A 643 -40.90 -19.28 9.50
CA THR A 643 -41.06 -19.29 8.04
C THR A 643 -40.66 -20.64 7.46
N ASP A 644 -41.18 -20.96 6.27
CA ASP A 644 -40.83 -22.17 5.52
C ASP A 644 -39.59 -22.01 4.64
N SER A 645 -39.03 -20.81 4.57
CA SER A 645 -37.80 -20.51 3.83
C SER A 645 -37.04 -19.32 4.41
N VAL A 646 -35.74 -19.33 4.23
CA VAL A 646 -34.85 -18.25 4.63
C VAL A 646 -34.04 -17.75 3.45
N GLU A 647 -33.86 -16.42 3.35
CA GLU A 647 -32.83 -15.82 2.52
C GLU A 647 -31.56 -15.75 3.32
N VAL A 648 -30.50 -16.31 2.79
CA VAL A 648 -29.15 -16.30 3.38
C VAL A 648 -28.29 -15.34 2.58
N ASP A 649 -27.88 -14.23 3.20
CA ASP A 649 -26.87 -13.34 2.65
C ASP A 649 -25.50 -13.82 3.12
N ILE A 650 -24.66 -14.23 2.19
CA ILE A 650 -23.28 -14.66 2.44
C ILE A 650 -22.38 -13.57 1.92
N ARG A 651 -21.62 -12.99 2.82
CA ARG A 651 -20.70 -11.89 2.53
C ARG A 651 -19.28 -12.37 2.67
N LEU A 652 -18.50 -12.16 1.62
CA LEU A 652 -17.12 -12.61 1.51
C LEU A 652 -16.24 -11.39 1.20
N LEU A 653 -14.95 -11.46 1.47
CA LEU A 653 -14.02 -10.47 0.95
C LEU A 653 -13.96 -10.60 -0.58
N PRO A 654 -13.88 -9.48 -1.32
CA PRO A 654 -13.86 -9.48 -2.78
C PRO A 654 -12.46 -9.78 -3.35
N ASN A 655 -11.71 -10.69 -2.71
CA ASN A 655 -10.38 -11.08 -3.16
C ASN A 655 -10.45 -11.96 -4.41
N HIS A 656 -9.30 -12.04 -5.10
CA HIS A 656 -9.16 -12.83 -6.32
C HIS A 656 -8.73 -14.27 -5.99
N PRO A 657 -8.95 -15.23 -6.93
CA PRO A 657 -8.50 -16.61 -6.76
C PRO A 657 -6.99 -16.72 -6.54
N VAL A 658 -6.59 -17.60 -5.63
CA VAL A 658 -5.16 -17.97 -5.46
C VAL A 658 -4.72 -18.87 -6.60
N HIS A 659 -5.59 -19.78 -7.01
CA HIS A 659 -5.37 -20.69 -8.14
C HIS A 659 -6.60 -20.74 -9.04
N GLY A 660 -6.38 -20.80 -10.35
CA GLY A 660 -7.44 -20.83 -11.33
C GLY A 660 -8.11 -19.47 -11.55
N ASP A 661 -9.34 -19.48 -11.99
CA ASP A 661 -10.10 -18.29 -12.43
C ASP A 661 -11.34 -17.99 -11.59
N LYS A 662 -11.67 -18.83 -10.61
CA LYS A 662 -12.89 -18.73 -9.80
C LYS A 662 -12.64 -19.02 -8.33
N LEU A 663 -13.44 -18.39 -7.48
CA LEU A 663 -13.61 -18.73 -6.08
C LEU A 663 -14.98 -19.36 -5.89
N ARG A 664 -15.01 -20.62 -5.43
CA ARG A 664 -16.24 -21.39 -5.22
C ARG A 664 -16.34 -21.84 -3.78
N PHE A 665 -17.55 -21.83 -3.30
CA PHE A 665 -17.93 -22.45 -2.03
C PHE A 665 -19.27 -23.13 -2.21
N SER A 666 -19.64 -24.02 -1.30
CA SER A 666 -20.97 -24.62 -1.28
C SER A 666 -21.70 -24.29 0.01
N VAL A 667 -23.01 -24.24 -0.08
CA VAL A 667 -23.93 -23.96 1.02
C VAL A 667 -24.93 -25.11 1.13
N SER A 668 -25.14 -25.60 2.34
CA SER A 668 -26.18 -26.57 2.61
C SER A 668 -26.89 -26.29 3.93
N LEU A 669 -28.15 -26.57 4.02
CA LEU A 669 -28.97 -26.45 5.23
C LEU A 669 -29.45 -27.85 5.66
N ASP A 670 -29.20 -28.20 6.93
CA ASP A 670 -29.68 -29.46 7.55
C ASP A 670 -29.30 -30.76 6.84
N GLY A 671 -28.18 -30.75 6.10
CA GLY A 671 -27.67 -31.88 5.33
C GLY A 671 -28.38 -32.08 3.98
N ALA A 672 -29.11 -31.08 3.50
CA ALA A 672 -29.61 -31.06 2.12
C ALA A 672 -28.45 -31.04 1.12
N GLU A 673 -28.74 -31.37 -0.16
CA GLU A 673 -27.75 -31.31 -1.23
C GLU A 673 -27.09 -29.93 -1.30
N PRO A 674 -25.78 -29.84 -1.29
CA PRO A 674 -25.07 -28.57 -1.28
C PRO A 674 -25.26 -27.79 -2.60
N GLU A 675 -25.62 -26.53 -2.52
CA GLU A 675 -25.62 -25.62 -3.67
C GLU A 675 -24.23 -25.01 -3.82
N VAL A 676 -23.66 -25.14 -5.03
CA VAL A 676 -22.33 -24.57 -5.35
C VAL A 676 -22.51 -23.16 -5.88
N ILE A 677 -21.85 -22.22 -5.22
CA ILE A 677 -21.87 -20.80 -5.55
C ILE A 677 -20.46 -20.37 -5.93
N ALA A 678 -20.33 -19.68 -7.07
CA ALA A 678 -19.10 -19.01 -7.47
C ALA A 678 -19.26 -17.51 -7.29
N TYR A 679 -18.19 -16.86 -6.86
CA TYR A 679 -18.07 -15.43 -7.03
C TYR A 679 -16.77 -15.12 -7.79
N GLU A 680 -16.91 -14.23 -8.73
CA GLU A 680 -15.84 -13.85 -9.64
C GLU A 680 -15.77 -12.33 -9.67
N THR A 681 -14.60 -11.80 -9.45
CA THR A 681 -14.37 -10.35 -9.48
C THR A 681 -13.59 -9.99 -10.74
N LYS A 682 -14.21 -10.18 -11.91
CA LYS A 682 -13.59 -9.72 -13.15
C LYS A 682 -13.36 -8.22 -13.09
N GLY A 683 -12.12 -7.82 -13.12
CA GLY A 683 -11.73 -6.42 -13.02
C GLY A 683 -12.48 -5.53 -14.01
N ARG A 684 -13.00 -4.40 -13.52
CA ARG A 684 -13.84 -3.42 -14.23
C ARG A 684 -15.27 -3.88 -14.55
N SER A 685 -15.71 -5.06 -14.07
CA SER A 685 -17.13 -5.42 -14.09
C SER A 685 -17.93 -4.55 -13.14
N GLU A 686 -19.25 -4.43 -13.35
CA GLU A 686 -20.12 -3.66 -12.43
C GLU A 686 -20.12 -4.28 -11.02
N GLU A 687 -20.10 -5.60 -10.93
CA GLU A 687 -20.01 -6.30 -9.64
C GLU A 687 -18.69 -5.97 -8.91
N TRP A 688 -17.57 -6.02 -9.60
CA TRP A 688 -16.28 -5.66 -9.02
C TRP A 688 -16.27 -4.22 -8.50
N LYS A 689 -16.80 -3.26 -9.27
CA LYS A 689 -16.89 -1.85 -8.84
C LYS A 689 -17.66 -1.70 -7.53
N GLU A 690 -18.82 -2.36 -7.40
CA GLU A 690 -19.59 -2.34 -6.16
C GLU A 690 -18.84 -3.03 -5.00
N ASN A 691 -18.25 -4.18 -5.28
CA ASN A 691 -17.54 -4.97 -4.27
C ASN A 691 -16.37 -4.21 -3.66
N VAL A 692 -15.54 -3.53 -4.46
CA VAL A 692 -14.38 -2.77 -3.94
C VAL A 692 -14.78 -1.50 -3.19
N LEU A 693 -15.94 -0.89 -3.53
CA LEU A 693 -16.43 0.27 -2.81
C LEU A 693 -16.99 -0.07 -1.42
N ARG A 694 -17.43 -1.29 -1.19
CA ARG A 694 -17.96 -1.80 0.09
C ARG A 694 -17.09 -2.88 0.74
N ASN A 695 -15.99 -3.28 0.10
CA ASN A 695 -15.10 -4.38 0.49
C ASN A 695 -15.82 -5.70 0.79
N GLN A 696 -16.92 -5.98 0.09
CA GLN A 696 -17.67 -7.23 0.22
C GLN A 696 -18.20 -7.71 -1.13
N ALA A 697 -18.01 -8.99 -1.41
CA ALA A 697 -18.78 -9.73 -2.40
C ALA A 697 -19.99 -10.36 -1.70
N ILE A 698 -21.19 -10.12 -2.20
CA ILE A 698 -22.44 -10.59 -1.58
C ILE A 698 -23.09 -11.64 -2.48
N ARG A 699 -23.45 -12.78 -1.88
CA ARG A 699 -24.24 -13.83 -2.52
C ARG A 699 -25.50 -14.10 -1.69
N LYS A 700 -26.61 -14.22 -2.36
CA LYS A 700 -27.92 -14.48 -1.76
C LYS A 700 -28.45 -15.78 -2.27
N ILE A 701 -28.97 -16.59 -1.36
CA ILE A 701 -29.62 -17.87 -1.66
C ILE A 701 -30.86 -18.03 -0.79
N VAL A 702 -31.94 -18.60 -1.34
CA VAL A 702 -33.13 -18.92 -0.57
C VAL A 702 -33.17 -20.43 -0.33
N LEU A 703 -33.18 -20.82 0.94
CA LEU A 703 -33.17 -22.22 1.35
C LEU A 703 -34.47 -22.57 2.08
N PRO A 704 -35.05 -23.75 1.79
CA PRO A 704 -36.23 -24.22 2.51
C PRO A 704 -35.85 -24.59 3.94
N VAL A 705 -36.71 -24.22 4.91
CA VAL A 705 -36.54 -24.55 6.32
C VAL A 705 -37.54 -25.68 6.64
N THR A 706 -37.01 -26.77 7.13
CA THR A 706 -37.84 -27.90 7.60
C THR A 706 -38.26 -27.64 9.05
N GLY A 707 -39.43 -28.15 9.49
CA GLY A 707 -39.96 -27.89 10.85
C GLY A 707 -39.17 -28.46 12.02
N LYS A 708 -37.83 -28.40 11.99
CA LYS A 708 -36.93 -28.79 13.05
C LYS A 708 -36.78 -27.66 14.09
N LYS A 709 -36.49 -28.03 15.35
CA LYS A 709 -36.25 -27.07 16.42
C LYS A 709 -34.87 -26.40 16.35
N SER A 710 -33.96 -26.97 15.60
CA SER A 710 -32.60 -26.47 15.43
C SER A 710 -32.10 -26.78 14.02
N HIS A 711 -31.43 -25.84 13.40
CA HIS A 711 -30.94 -25.90 12.05
C HIS A 711 -29.41 -25.73 12.02
N GLN A 712 -28.77 -26.31 11.00
CA GLN A 712 -27.34 -26.19 10.74
C GLN A 712 -27.12 -25.74 9.29
N LEU A 713 -26.57 -24.53 9.16
CA LEU A 713 -26.07 -24.00 7.90
C LEU A 713 -24.58 -24.34 7.78
N VAL A 714 -24.20 -24.98 6.68
CA VAL A 714 -22.82 -25.37 6.41
C VAL A 714 -22.31 -24.61 5.19
N ILE A 715 -21.18 -23.93 5.34
CA ILE A 715 -20.47 -23.24 4.25
C ILE A 715 -19.10 -23.93 4.10
N LYS A 716 -18.85 -24.50 2.91
CA LYS A 716 -17.61 -25.25 2.61
C LYS A 716 -16.85 -24.57 1.47
N ALA A 717 -15.56 -24.29 1.68
CA ALA A 717 -14.69 -23.80 0.63
C ALA A 717 -14.34 -24.91 -0.38
N LEU A 718 -14.55 -24.65 -1.65
CA LEU A 718 -14.18 -25.55 -2.76
C LEU A 718 -12.85 -25.14 -3.40
N ASP A 719 -12.47 -23.89 -3.25
CA ASP A 719 -11.20 -23.34 -3.73
C ASP A 719 -10.42 -22.66 -2.59
N GLU A 720 -9.11 -22.47 -2.77
CA GLU A 720 -8.26 -21.73 -1.84
C GLU A 720 -8.50 -20.23 -1.96
N GLY A 721 -8.50 -19.52 -0.83
CA GLY A 721 -8.69 -18.08 -0.77
C GLY A 721 -10.14 -17.65 -0.49
N VAL A 722 -11.04 -18.55 -0.14
CA VAL A 722 -12.40 -18.19 0.31
C VAL A 722 -12.35 -17.59 1.72
N ILE A 723 -12.63 -16.30 1.83
CA ILE A 723 -12.62 -15.56 3.11
C ILE A 723 -14.03 -15.10 3.42
N LEU A 724 -14.65 -15.73 4.41
CA LEU A 724 -15.99 -15.44 4.87
C LEU A 724 -15.99 -14.26 5.85
N ASP A 725 -16.75 -13.22 5.53
CA ASP A 725 -16.91 -12.04 6.38
C ASP A 725 -18.13 -12.16 7.30
N GLN A 726 -19.33 -12.26 6.72
CA GLN A 726 -20.57 -12.35 7.47
C GLN A 726 -21.55 -13.34 6.84
N VAL A 727 -22.42 -13.90 7.69
CA VAL A 727 -23.62 -14.66 7.27
C VAL A 727 -24.83 -14.06 7.96
N MET A 728 -25.84 -13.70 7.18
CA MET A 728 -27.06 -13.10 7.70
C MET A 728 -28.27 -13.90 7.18
N LEU A 729 -29.20 -14.23 8.07
CA LEU A 729 -30.44 -14.94 7.73
C LEU A 729 -31.61 -13.98 7.84
N TYR A 730 -32.45 -13.98 6.83
CA TYR A 730 -33.70 -13.22 6.79
C TYR A 730 -34.89 -14.17 6.55
N GLU A 731 -35.92 -14.01 7.36
CA GLU A 731 -37.17 -14.73 7.13
C GLU A 731 -37.83 -14.26 5.82
N VAL A 732 -38.25 -15.21 4.99
CA VAL A 732 -38.99 -14.92 3.76
C VAL A 732 -40.47 -15.09 4.09
N ASN A 733 -41.24 -13.98 3.97
CA ASN A 733 -42.69 -13.97 4.21
C ASN A 733 -43.47 -14.50 2.99
#